data_1a6f25e4e9d30870baa711c82e63bad3
#
_entry.id   1a6f25e4e9d30870baa711c82e63bad3
#
_cell.length_a   1.000
_cell.length_b   1.000
_cell.length_c   1.000
_cell.angle_alpha   90.00
_cell.angle_beta   90.00
_cell.angle_gamma   90.00
#
_symmetry.space_group_name_H-M   'P 1'
#
loop_
_entity.id
_entity.type
_entity.pdbx_description
1 polymer ?
#
loop_
_entity_poly.entity_id
_entity_poly.type
_entity_poly.pdbx_seq_one_letter_code
_entity_poly.pdbx_strand_id
1 'polypeptide(L)'
;EEVTGVDVVKSQIMVAQGMELSHEDLGLGDQKTIKTTGFAMQCRITTEDPANNFMPDYGRVMHYRSAGGAGVRLDAGSAFSGAVVNPYYDSMLVKLTVRGRRFSDAIQRSKRCLLEFRIRGVKTNIPFLLQVLDHPTFIDGKCTTRFIDKTPALFDLPVRKNRATKMLTFLGDVIVNGNDLVKGRAVSSRREPAPLPAYDPLAPLPKGTRDKLKELGPEKFSQWVKDQKRLFITDTTFRDAHQSLHATRFRTHDLLNISEAYARLAPDLFSLEMWGGATFDTSMRFLKEDPWQRLALIREKVPNILLQMLLRASNAVGYTNYPDNVVRAFVKETADAGLDVFRVFDALNWIPNMKVAMDAVLETGAICEASICYTGDIINPQRTKYDLKYYVNLAKELENMGAHILAIKDMAGLCKPDAAHLLIKTLKQEIGIPIHFHTHDTAGIQAASILKGAEVDLDIADAAMAPMSGNTSQPNLNTMVASLDFTDRKTGLNQSSLDEITEYWRCTREFYTPFEASVLPSTSDLYNHEMPGGQYTNLFAQAQALGLADRWAEVCKIYADCNQLLGDIVKVTPTSKAVGDLALFLVANDMSTDDVLDESKEIAFPESVIDLVGGMMGQPPGGFPEKVIKRIVRDREPITNRPGESLPAADFAAAGVEVKKFMQREPTRREIVTYLLYPKVYKDFVTHYKTYGNVSGIPTPYFFFGQQPGEEFAVDIEEGKTLIVKFLTVSEGHADGHRTVFFELNGQPRDASVVDKSLEPDSLARVKADMDNPDHIGSTMPGMVVMVAVQPGDKITKGQKLLTLEAMKMETTINAERDATVVKVHVAPGLQVETGDLMVELE
;
A
#
# COMPACT_ATOMS: atom_id res chain seq x y z
N GLU A 1 35.23 -3.91 42.93
CA GLU A 1 35.56 -5.35 42.81
C GLU A 1 36.29 -5.63 41.50
N GLU A 2 35.70 -5.38 40.35
CA GLU A 2 36.20 -5.79 39.03
C GLU A 2 37.62 -5.26 38.66
N VAL A 3 38.04 -4.13 39.21
CA VAL A 3 39.34 -3.54 38.91
C VAL A 3 40.35 -3.73 40.03
N THR A 4 39.95 -4.05 41.27
CA THR A 4 40.80 -4.21 42.44
C THR A 4 40.90 -5.67 42.89
N GLY A 5 39.89 -6.51 42.55
CA GLY A 5 39.76 -7.86 43.06
C GLY A 5 39.31 -7.93 44.55
N VAL A 6 38.98 -6.79 45.16
CA VAL A 6 38.54 -6.72 46.53
C VAL A 6 37.02 -6.92 46.61
N ASP A 7 36.58 -7.92 47.38
CA ASP A 7 35.20 -8.12 47.73
C ASP A 7 34.80 -7.14 48.84
N VAL A 8 34.21 -6.01 48.44
CA VAL A 8 33.88 -4.90 49.35
C VAL A 8 32.86 -5.33 50.40
N VAL A 9 31.83 -6.09 49.98
CA VAL A 9 30.73 -6.51 50.88
C VAL A 9 31.23 -7.51 51.92
N LYS A 10 32.01 -8.52 51.49
CA LYS A 10 32.64 -9.46 52.39
C LYS A 10 33.56 -8.72 53.37
N SER A 11 34.35 -7.79 52.87
CA SER A 11 35.25 -6.97 53.72
C SER A 11 34.49 -6.16 54.76
N GLN A 12 33.36 -5.54 54.37
CA GLN A 12 32.49 -4.83 55.32
C GLN A 12 31.93 -5.73 56.41
N ILE A 13 31.47 -6.94 56.06
CA ILE A 13 30.95 -7.90 57.03
C ILE A 13 32.03 -8.34 57.99
N MET A 14 33.24 -8.66 57.49
CA MET A 14 34.35 -9.10 58.30
C MET A 14 34.82 -8.01 59.27
N VAL A 15 34.91 -6.77 58.79
CA VAL A 15 35.25 -5.62 59.64
C VAL A 15 34.17 -5.39 60.73
N ALA A 16 32.88 -5.54 60.35
CA ALA A 16 31.77 -5.44 61.34
C ALA A 16 31.84 -6.57 62.39
N GLN A 17 32.43 -7.69 62.09
CA GLN A 17 32.68 -8.79 63.00
C GLN A 17 33.95 -8.56 63.88
N GLY A 18 34.60 -7.42 63.72
CA GLY A 18 35.78 -7.02 64.52
C GLY A 18 37.13 -7.38 63.87
N MET A 19 37.16 -7.80 62.59
CA MET A 19 38.41 -8.13 61.89
C MET A 19 39.09 -6.84 61.47
N GLU A 20 40.39 -6.76 61.70
CA GLU A 20 41.23 -5.63 61.24
C GLU A 20 41.47 -5.71 59.73
N LEU A 21 41.56 -4.54 59.08
CA LEU A 21 41.87 -4.44 57.63
C LEU A 21 43.19 -5.12 57.24
N SER A 22 44.10 -5.24 58.17
CA SER A 22 45.40 -5.91 57.99
C SER A 22 45.33 -7.45 58.02
N HIS A 23 44.22 -8.02 58.42
CA HIS A 23 44.02 -9.46 58.48
C HIS A 23 44.24 -10.09 57.08
N GLU A 24 44.91 -11.23 57.03
CA GLU A 24 45.29 -11.91 55.78
C GLU A 24 44.08 -12.23 54.87
N ASP A 25 42.91 -12.57 55.41
CA ASP A 25 41.70 -12.87 54.67
C ASP A 25 41.10 -11.63 53.99
N LEU A 26 41.41 -10.43 54.47
CA LEU A 26 41.00 -9.19 53.85
C LEU A 26 42.04 -8.63 52.92
N GLY A 27 43.33 -8.73 53.29
CA GLY A 27 44.48 -8.26 52.51
C GLY A 27 44.50 -6.73 52.24
N LEU A 28 43.86 -5.94 53.09
CA LEU A 28 43.62 -4.51 52.88
C LEU A 28 44.45 -3.61 53.79
N GLY A 29 45.45 -4.19 54.49
CA GLY A 29 46.24 -3.47 55.51
C GLY A 29 47.20 -2.43 54.93
N ASP A 30 47.69 -2.58 53.72
CA ASP A 30 48.52 -1.60 53.00
C ASP A 30 47.86 -1.12 51.69
N GLN A 31 47.52 0.13 51.62
CA GLN A 31 46.95 0.76 50.40
C GLN A 31 47.81 0.52 49.15
N LYS A 32 49.13 0.37 49.29
CA LYS A 32 50.04 0.12 48.18
C LYS A 32 49.91 -1.26 47.57
N THR A 33 49.37 -2.22 48.30
CA THR A 33 49.16 -3.58 47.83
C THR A 33 47.87 -3.68 46.97
N ILE A 34 46.95 -2.76 47.13
CA ILE A 34 45.69 -2.73 46.36
C ILE A 34 45.98 -2.09 45.01
N LYS A 35 46.05 -2.94 43.99
CA LYS A 35 46.33 -2.49 42.60
C LYS A 35 45.06 -2.40 41.80
N THR A 36 44.89 -1.29 41.10
CA THR A 36 43.83 -1.15 40.10
C THR A 36 44.32 -1.74 38.79
N THR A 37 43.59 -2.71 38.23
CA THR A 37 43.96 -3.39 36.98
C THR A 37 42.84 -3.25 35.95
N GLY A 38 43.12 -2.55 34.86
CA GLY A 38 42.16 -2.34 33.75
C GLY A 38 41.07 -1.35 34.09
N PHE A 39 39.99 -1.45 33.39
CA PHE A 39 38.80 -0.56 33.48
C PHE A 39 37.54 -1.41 33.61
N ALA A 40 36.61 -0.99 34.44
CA ALA A 40 35.29 -1.58 34.51
C ALA A 40 34.20 -0.54 34.29
N MET A 41 33.11 -0.97 33.70
CA MET A 41 31.95 -0.14 33.41
C MET A 41 30.70 -0.89 33.78
N GLN A 42 29.76 -0.21 34.42
CA GLN A 42 28.46 -0.78 34.77
C GLN A 42 27.33 -0.04 34.05
N CYS A 43 26.48 -0.80 33.35
CA CYS A 43 25.23 -0.31 32.79
C CYS A 43 24.07 -0.88 33.61
N ARG A 44 23.16 -0.04 34.10
CA ARG A 44 21.90 -0.44 34.71
C ARG A 44 20.85 -0.53 33.61
N ILE A 45 20.37 -1.74 33.34
CA ILE A 45 19.28 -1.97 32.39
C ILE A 45 17.98 -1.91 33.15
N THR A 46 17.16 -0.91 32.84
CA THR A 46 15.89 -0.61 33.51
C THR A 46 14.72 -0.70 32.53
N THR A 47 13.51 -0.92 33.09
CA THR A 47 12.26 -0.86 32.30
C THR A 47 11.73 0.58 32.28
N GLU A 48 12.47 1.44 31.64
CA GLU A 48 12.16 2.86 31.48
C GLU A 48 12.19 3.24 30.00
N ASP A 49 11.29 4.17 29.60
CA ASP A 49 11.24 4.70 28.24
C ASP A 49 12.00 6.03 28.13
N PRO A 50 13.23 6.01 27.60
CA PRO A 50 14.04 7.24 27.48
C PRO A 50 13.44 8.26 26.50
N ALA A 51 12.63 7.81 25.53
CA ALA A 51 11.95 8.70 24.61
C ALA A 51 10.80 9.48 25.27
N ASN A 52 10.37 9.04 26.46
CA ASN A 52 9.33 9.66 27.25
C ASN A 52 9.84 9.97 28.69
N ASN A 53 10.91 10.76 28.77
CA ASN A 53 11.53 11.21 30.01
C ASN A 53 11.80 10.11 31.06
N PHE A 54 12.25 8.93 30.58
CA PHE A 54 12.48 7.73 31.43
C PHE A 54 11.24 7.27 32.22
N MET A 55 10.06 7.53 31.65
CA MET A 55 8.85 7.04 32.26
C MET A 55 8.89 5.53 32.44
N PRO A 56 8.60 5.00 33.65
CA PRO A 56 8.62 3.57 33.90
C PRO A 56 7.63 2.84 33.00
N ASP A 57 8.05 1.68 32.49
CA ASP A 57 7.22 0.77 31.72
C ASP A 57 7.10 -0.55 32.50
N TYR A 58 5.88 -1.07 32.61
CA TYR A 58 5.60 -2.29 33.34
C TYR A 58 4.85 -3.30 32.47
N GLY A 59 4.79 -4.52 32.90
CA GLY A 59 4.14 -5.60 32.17
C GLY A 59 4.92 -6.91 32.25
N ARG A 60 4.54 -7.88 31.44
CA ARG A 60 5.20 -9.18 31.38
C ARG A 60 6.39 -9.15 30.45
N VAL A 61 7.55 -9.59 30.94
CA VAL A 61 8.73 -9.86 30.14
C VAL A 61 8.50 -11.12 29.31
N MET A 62 8.11 -10.96 28.06
CA MET A 62 7.75 -12.07 27.18
C MET A 62 8.99 -12.89 26.77
N HIS A 63 10.12 -12.21 26.60
CA HIS A 63 11.36 -12.85 26.22
C HIS A 63 12.54 -12.16 26.88
N TYR A 64 13.38 -12.90 27.55
CA TYR A 64 14.63 -12.43 28.16
C TYR A 64 15.80 -13.31 27.72
N ARG A 65 16.79 -12.69 27.11
CA ARG A 65 18.10 -13.28 26.81
C ARG A 65 19.17 -12.28 27.19
N SER A 66 20.11 -12.69 28.04
CA SER A 66 21.23 -11.87 28.45
C SER A 66 22.45 -12.07 27.55
N ALA A 67 23.39 -11.14 27.66
CA ALA A 67 24.73 -11.28 27.12
C ALA A 67 25.59 -12.16 28.03
N GLY A 68 26.75 -12.60 27.54
CA GLY A 68 27.71 -13.37 28.32
C GLY A 68 29.12 -13.27 27.75
N GLY A 69 30.06 -14.04 28.34
CA GLY A 69 31.45 -14.16 27.90
C GLY A 69 32.48 -13.59 28.89
N ALA A 70 33.75 -13.69 28.52
CA ALA A 70 34.88 -13.26 29.37
C ALA A 70 34.82 -11.77 29.70
N GLY A 71 34.98 -11.42 30.98
CA GLY A 71 34.92 -10.03 31.46
C GLY A 71 33.53 -9.42 31.44
N VAL A 72 32.49 -10.26 31.53
CA VAL A 72 31.08 -9.84 31.66
C VAL A 72 30.52 -10.43 32.94
N ARG A 73 30.00 -9.58 33.80
CA ARG A 73 29.29 -9.94 35.01
C ARG A 73 27.88 -9.38 34.93
N LEU A 74 26.91 -10.23 35.28
CA LEU A 74 25.49 -9.88 35.34
C LEU A 74 24.98 -10.05 36.78
N ASP A 75 24.51 -8.95 37.35
CA ASP A 75 23.81 -8.99 38.62
C ASP A 75 22.32 -8.82 38.30
N ALA A 76 21.63 -9.94 38.17
CA ALA A 76 20.23 -9.97 37.79
C ALA A 76 19.32 -9.67 38.98
N GLY A 77 18.31 -8.87 38.73
CA GLY A 77 17.14 -8.73 39.60
C GLY A 77 16.06 -9.74 39.22
N SER A 78 14.82 -9.31 39.00
CA SER A 78 13.68 -10.15 38.64
C SER A 78 13.56 -10.46 37.15
N ALA A 79 14.66 -10.39 36.38
CA ALA A 79 14.65 -10.48 34.92
C ALA A 79 14.77 -11.94 34.44
N PHE A 80 13.65 -12.55 34.06
CA PHE A 80 13.56 -13.83 33.32
C PHE A 80 12.33 -13.81 32.42
N SER A 81 12.28 -14.71 31.44
CA SER A 81 11.12 -14.84 30.55
C SER A 81 9.89 -15.25 31.35
N GLY A 82 8.81 -14.49 31.25
CA GLY A 82 7.56 -14.65 32.01
C GLY A 82 7.47 -13.82 33.27
N ALA A 83 8.58 -13.18 33.71
CA ALA A 83 8.56 -12.27 34.86
C ALA A 83 7.60 -11.11 34.65
N VAL A 84 6.88 -10.72 35.71
CA VAL A 84 6.01 -9.54 35.69
C VAL A 84 6.71 -8.39 36.38
N VAL A 85 7.02 -7.35 35.60
CA VAL A 85 7.48 -6.08 36.13
C VAL A 85 6.26 -5.28 36.57
N ASN A 86 6.16 -5.04 37.87
CA ASN A 86 5.04 -4.31 38.44
C ASN A 86 5.43 -2.87 38.83
N PRO A 87 4.47 -1.96 38.97
CA PRO A 87 4.74 -0.55 39.28
C PRO A 87 5.18 -0.28 40.72
N TYR A 88 5.18 -1.29 41.59
CA TYR A 88 5.44 -1.10 43.02
C TYR A 88 6.90 -1.21 43.45
N TYR A 89 7.75 -1.76 42.57
CA TYR A 89 9.17 -1.95 42.85
C TYR A 89 10.04 -1.20 41.85
N ASP A 90 11.35 -1.25 42.04
CA ASP A 90 12.33 -0.60 41.15
C ASP A 90 12.27 -1.17 39.71
N SER A 91 12.44 -0.32 38.74
CA SER A 91 12.45 -0.64 37.30
C SER A 91 13.67 -1.46 36.85
N MET A 92 14.64 -1.70 37.74
CA MET A 92 15.92 -2.34 37.40
C MET A 92 15.78 -3.83 37.11
N LEU A 93 16.10 -4.22 35.85
CA LEU A 93 16.12 -5.62 35.43
C LEU A 93 17.43 -6.30 35.74
N VAL A 94 18.56 -5.69 35.41
CA VAL A 94 19.89 -6.27 35.54
C VAL A 94 20.97 -5.21 35.50
N LYS A 95 22.03 -5.39 36.29
CA LYS A 95 23.25 -4.64 36.19
C LYS A 95 24.25 -5.41 35.33
N LEU A 96 24.63 -4.83 34.21
CA LEU A 96 25.65 -5.33 33.31
C LEU A 96 27.00 -4.65 33.70
N THR A 97 27.91 -5.40 34.29
CA THR A 97 29.27 -4.93 34.59
C THR A 97 30.25 -5.61 33.64
N VAL A 98 31.02 -4.81 32.94
CA VAL A 98 32.06 -5.32 32.03
C VAL A 98 33.42 -4.84 32.44
N ARG A 99 34.43 -5.67 32.17
CA ARG A 99 35.86 -5.36 32.41
C ARG A 99 36.64 -5.36 31.09
N GLY A 100 37.48 -4.35 30.89
CA GLY A 100 38.37 -4.24 29.75
C GLY A 100 39.82 -3.90 30.20
N ARG A 101 40.78 -4.25 29.37
CA ARG A 101 42.17 -3.86 29.62
C ARG A 101 42.38 -2.35 29.46
N ARG A 102 41.65 -1.76 28.50
CA ARG A 102 41.60 -0.32 28.22
C ARG A 102 40.14 0.17 28.39
N PHE A 103 39.98 1.48 28.57
CA PHE A 103 38.66 2.10 28.63
C PHE A 103 37.84 1.84 27.35
N SER A 104 38.49 1.94 26.18
CA SER A 104 37.86 1.63 24.89
C SER A 104 37.36 0.17 24.79
N ASP A 105 38.13 -0.80 25.38
CA ASP A 105 37.75 -2.21 25.39
C ASP A 105 36.45 -2.43 26.24
N ALA A 106 36.37 -1.70 27.36
CA ALA A 106 35.19 -1.73 28.23
C ALA A 106 33.99 -1.14 27.52
N ILE A 107 34.15 -0.01 26.80
CA ILE A 107 33.07 0.58 25.96
C ILE A 107 32.58 -0.41 24.89
N GLN A 108 33.49 -0.97 24.09
CA GLN A 108 33.12 -1.93 23.03
C GLN A 108 32.45 -3.16 23.60
N ARG A 109 32.93 -3.68 24.73
CA ARG A 109 32.29 -4.84 25.38
C ARG A 109 30.90 -4.51 25.91
N SER A 110 30.72 -3.34 26.53
CA SER A 110 29.40 -2.85 26.96
C SER A 110 28.43 -2.77 25.79
N LYS A 111 28.85 -2.16 24.66
CA LYS A 111 28.04 -2.03 23.44
C LYS A 111 27.65 -3.40 22.87
N ARG A 112 28.62 -4.32 22.73
CA ARG A 112 28.34 -5.70 22.30
C ARG A 112 27.29 -6.36 23.19
N CYS A 113 27.49 -6.31 24.51
CA CYS A 113 26.56 -6.91 25.46
C CYS A 113 25.16 -6.31 25.37
N LEU A 114 25.04 -4.97 25.31
CA LEU A 114 23.73 -4.31 25.15
C LEU A 114 23.03 -4.68 23.87
N LEU A 115 23.77 -4.88 22.76
CA LEU A 115 23.23 -5.35 21.48
C LEU A 115 22.79 -6.83 21.51
N GLU A 116 23.46 -7.65 22.33
CA GLU A 116 23.12 -9.07 22.51
C GLU A 116 21.88 -9.30 23.38
N PHE A 117 21.56 -8.35 24.27
CA PHE A 117 20.34 -8.44 25.08
C PHE A 117 19.08 -8.50 24.20
N ARG A 118 18.18 -9.39 24.54
CA ARG A 118 16.84 -9.51 23.95
C ARG A 118 15.80 -9.47 25.06
N ILE A 119 15.22 -8.32 25.27
CA ILE A 119 14.12 -8.11 26.23
C ILE A 119 12.91 -7.67 25.42
N ARG A 120 11.77 -8.36 25.60
CA ARG A 120 10.51 -8.12 24.91
C ARG A 120 9.38 -8.07 25.92
N GLY A 121 8.30 -7.37 25.59
CA GLY A 121 7.12 -7.19 26.45
C GLY A 121 7.17 -5.91 27.28
N VAL A 122 8.35 -5.36 27.49
CA VAL A 122 8.55 -4.07 28.19
C VAL A 122 9.57 -3.22 27.42
N LYS A 123 9.45 -1.91 27.51
CA LYS A 123 10.45 -0.97 27.04
C LYS A 123 11.67 -0.98 27.97
N THR A 124 12.83 -0.62 27.47
CA THR A 124 14.06 -0.56 28.25
C THR A 124 14.90 0.62 27.85
N ASN A 125 15.78 1.07 28.74
CA ASN A 125 16.75 2.14 28.51
C ASN A 125 17.96 1.73 27.64
N ILE A 126 18.03 0.49 27.13
CA ILE A 126 19.16 -0.01 26.31
C ILE A 126 19.48 0.93 25.12
N PRO A 127 18.51 1.46 24.33
CA PRO A 127 18.84 2.37 23.24
C PRO A 127 19.56 3.64 23.71
N PHE A 128 19.16 4.19 24.83
CA PHE A 128 19.80 5.36 25.43
C PHE A 128 21.23 5.04 25.89
N LEU A 129 21.44 3.91 26.55
CA LEU A 129 22.77 3.46 26.97
C LEU A 129 23.72 3.31 25.77
N LEU A 130 23.24 2.82 24.64
CA LEU A 130 24.03 2.74 23.40
C LEU A 130 24.41 4.14 22.88
N GLN A 131 23.49 5.10 22.90
CA GLN A 131 23.79 6.49 22.51
C GLN A 131 24.84 7.13 23.41
N VAL A 132 24.74 6.90 24.72
CA VAL A 132 25.78 7.38 25.68
C VAL A 132 27.15 6.80 25.34
N LEU A 133 27.23 5.50 25.09
CA LEU A 133 28.48 4.80 24.78
C LEU A 133 29.08 5.18 23.42
N ASP A 134 28.24 5.70 22.50
CA ASP A 134 28.67 6.18 21.18
C ASP A 134 29.07 7.66 21.17
N HIS A 135 28.74 8.40 22.23
CA HIS A 135 28.97 9.84 22.24
C HIS A 135 30.45 10.17 22.40
N PRO A 136 31.04 11.06 21.57
CA PRO A 136 32.46 11.39 21.62
C PRO A 136 32.95 11.82 23.00
N THR A 137 32.19 12.66 23.71
CA THR A 137 32.56 13.13 25.07
C THR A 137 32.68 11.97 26.06
N PHE A 138 31.86 10.91 25.92
CA PHE A 138 31.94 9.72 26.75
C PHE A 138 33.16 8.87 26.37
N ILE A 139 33.39 8.68 25.07
CA ILE A 139 34.54 7.93 24.55
C ILE A 139 35.86 8.57 25.02
N ASP A 140 35.91 9.91 25.02
CA ASP A 140 37.06 10.67 25.49
C ASP A 140 37.24 10.68 27.03
N GLY A 141 36.30 10.12 27.78
CA GLY A 141 36.35 10.13 29.26
C GLY A 141 36.15 11.52 29.88
N LYS A 142 35.51 12.45 29.15
CA LYS A 142 35.28 13.84 29.56
C LYS A 142 33.91 14.13 30.17
N CYS A 143 33.11 13.09 30.43
CA CYS A 143 31.77 13.25 30.99
C CYS A 143 31.77 13.79 32.41
N THR A 144 30.88 14.72 32.69
CA THR A 144 30.56 15.20 34.03
C THR A 144 29.20 14.67 34.45
N THR A 145 28.81 14.85 35.71
CA THR A 145 27.48 14.49 36.21
C THR A 145 26.31 15.17 35.48
N ARG A 146 26.59 16.31 34.80
CA ARG A 146 25.60 17.05 33.98
C ARG A 146 25.66 16.69 32.50
N PHE A 147 26.40 15.67 32.12
CA PHE A 147 26.57 15.29 30.70
C PHE A 147 25.22 14.95 30.03
N ILE A 148 24.42 14.16 30.71
CA ILE A 148 23.09 13.74 30.19
C ILE A 148 22.18 14.95 30.01
N ASP A 149 22.06 15.80 31.05
CA ASP A 149 21.17 16.99 31.04
C ASP A 149 21.56 18.01 29.94
N LYS A 150 22.85 18.10 29.62
CA LYS A 150 23.38 19.05 28.66
C LYS A 150 23.49 18.54 27.23
N THR A 151 23.06 17.30 26.96
CA THR A 151 23.23 16.64 25.64
C THR A 151 21.91 16.09 25.12
N PRO A 152 21.01 16.96 24.59
CA PRO A 152 19.71 16.55 24.08
C PRO A 152 19.80 15.47 23.00
N ALA A 153 20.89 15.43 22.22
CA ALA A 153 21.10 14.43 21.16
C ALA A 153 21.13 12.98 21.67
N LEU A 154 21.35 12.75 22.97
CA LEU A 154 21.27 11.41 23.56
C LEU A 154 19.84 10.84 23.55
N PHE A 155 18.85 11.69 23.41
CA PHE A 155 17.42 11.31 23.38
C PHE A 155 16.87 11.14 21.96
N ASP A 156 17.66 11.42 20.94
CA ASP A 156 17.31 11.14 19.55
C ASP A 156 17.53 9.65 19.25
N LEU A 157 16.61 8.85 19.74
CA LEU A 157 16.72 7.40 19.72
C LEU A 157 16.25 6.80 18.39
N PRO A 158 17.00 5.87 17.79
CA PRO A 158 16.59 5.22 16.57
C PRO A 158 15.31 4.39 16.82
N VAL A 159 14.27 4.68 16.04
CA VAL A 159 13.00 3.97 16.11
C VAL A 159 13.21 2.50 15.69
N ARG A 160 12.96 1.58 16.61
CA ARG A 160 13.01 0.14 16.29
C ARG A 160 11.89 -0.24 15.31
N LYS A 161 12.25 -0.84 14.20
CA LYS A 161 11.29 -1.16 13.12
C LYS A 161 10.25 -2.22 13.48
N ASN A 162 10.46 -3.04 14.50
CA ASN A 162 9.53 -4.10 15.00
C ASN A 162 8.75 -4.88 13.92
N ARG A 163 9.34 -5.06 12.74
CA ARG A 163 8.68 -5.61 11.55
C ARG A 163 8.01 -6.95 11.79
N ALA A 164 8.71 -7.87 12.46
CA ALA A 164 8.17 -9.20 12.76
C ALA A 164 6.94 -9.11 13.68
N THR A 165 6.99 -8.32 14.76
CA THR A 165 5.84 -8.15 15.67
C THR A 165 4.63 -7.57 14.92
N LYS A 166 4.84 -6.52 14.12
CA LYS A 166 3.78 -5.90 13.31
C LYS A 166 3.13 -6.89 12.35
N MET A 167 3.95 -7.71 11.67
CA MET A 167 3.46 -8.75 10.78
C MET A 167 2.66 -9.82 11.52
N LEU A 168 3.13 -10.28 12.70
CA LEU A 168 2.37 -11.23 13.53
C LEU A 168 1.06 -10.63 14.04
N THR A 169 1.04 -9.32 14.36
CA THR A 169 -0.21 -8.62 14.73
C THR A 169 -1.19 -8.61 13.56
N PHE A 170 -0.73 -8.35 12.33
CA PHE A 170 -1.59 -8.44 11.13
C PHE A 170 -2.15 -9.85 10.94
N LEU A 171 -1.28 -10.87 10.99
CA LEU A 171 -1.71 -12.27 10.86
C LEU A 171 -2.70 -12.66 11.94
N GLY A 172 -2.44 -12.23 13.19
CA GLY A 172 -3.34 -12.44 14.31
C GLY A 172 -4.71 -11.79 14.11
N ASP A 173 -4.73 -10.56 13.59
CA ASP A 173 -5.98 -9.86 13.27
C ASP A 173 -6.78 -10.59 12.18
N VAL A 174 -6.11 -11.06 11.11
CA VAL A 174 -6.77 -11.87 10.06
C VAL A 174 -7.28 -13.21 10.60
N ILE A 175 -6.55 -13.87 11.50
CA ILE A 175 -6.96 -15.15 12.10
C ILE A 175 -8.18 -14.97 13.00
N VAL A 176 -8.21 -13.90 13.81
CA VAL A 176 -9.29 -13.65 14.79
C VAL A 176 -10.53 -13.02 14.14
N ASN A 177 -10.35 -11.99 13.33
CA ASN A 177 -11.43 -11.16 12.80
C ASN A 177 -11.81 -11.50 11.35
N GLY A 178 -10.96 -12.26 10.64
CA GLY A 178 -11.05 -12.46 9.19
C GLY A 178 -10.55 -11.23 8.41
N ASN A 179 -10.50 -11.37 7.10
CA ASN A 179 -10.24 -10.25 6.20
C ASN A 179 -11.56 -9.79 5.56
N ASP A 180 -11.92 -8.53 5.76
CA ASP A 180 -13.20 -7.95 5.31
C ASP A 180 -13.41 -8.07 3.78
N LEU A 181 -12.33 -8.18 2.99
CA LEU A 181 -12.41 -8.33 1.54
C LEU A 181 -12.99 -9.68 1.09
N VAL A 182 -12.84 -10.73 1.92
CA VAL A 182 -13.24 -12.10 1.58
C VAL A 182 -14.26 -12.69 2.56
N LYS A 183 -14.64 -11.95 3.58
CA LYS A 183 -15.60 -12.40 4.60
C LYS A 183 -16.95 -12.75 3.97
N GLY A 184 -17.44 -13.97 4.25
CA GLY A 184 -18.70 -14.46 3.70
C GLY A 184 -18.65 -14.88 2.22
N ARG A 185 -17.47 -14.89 1.59
CA ARG A 185 -17.29 -15.35 0.20
C ARG A 185 -16.71 -16.77 0.16
N ALA A 186 -16.81 -17.40 -1.01
CA ALA A 186 -16.20 -18.70 -1.23
C ALA A 186 -14.67 -18.61 -1.05
N VAL A 187 -14.13 -19.52 -0.24
CA VAL A 187 -12.68 -19.58 0.05
C VAL A 187 -12.05 -20.63 -0.84
N SER A 188 -10.89 -20.32 -1.43
CA SER A 188 -10.08 -21.30 -2.13
C SER A 188 -9.61 -22.41 -1.17
N SER A 189 -9.67 -23.66 -1.62
CA SER A 189 -9.09 -24.80 -0.90
C SER A 189 -7.56 -24.86 -1.04
N ARG A 190 -7.01 -24.18 -2.04
CA ARG A 190 -5.57 -24.18 -2.31
C ARG A 190 -4.83 -23.34 -1.27
N ARG A 191 -3.82 -23.94 -0.65
CA ARG A 191 -2.88 -23.29 0.29
C ARG A 191 -1.44 -23.30 -0.21
N GLU A 192 -1.11 -24.29 -1.03
CA GLU A 192 0.21 -24.45 -1.58
C GLU A 192 0.55 -23.34 -2.59
N PRO A 193 1.81 -22.88 -2.61
CA PRO A 193 2.27 -21.92 -3.60
C PRO A 193 2.02 -22.41 -5.04
N ALA A 194 1.81 -21.49 -5.96
CA ALA A 194 1.76 -21.81 -7.39
C ALA A 194 3.15 -22.26 -7.86
N PRO A 195 3.24 -23.32 -8.72
CA PRO A 195 4.50 -23.81 -9.23
C PRO A 195 5.17 -22.74 -10.13
N LEU A 196 6.46 -22.51 -9.95
CA LEU A 196 7.23 -21.63 -10.81
C LEU A 196 7.79 -22.40 -12.01
N PRO A 197 7.83 -21.80 -13.21
CA PRO A 197 8.52 -22.36 -14.35
C PRO A 197 9.99 -22.65 -14.05
N ALA A 198 10.52 -23.71 -14.64
CA ALA A 198 11.93 -24.06 -14.49
C ALA A 198 12.80 -23.16 -15.40
N TYR A 199 13.79 -22.51 -14.83
CA TYR A 199 14.81 -21.76 -15.58
C TYR A 199 16.15 -21.81 -14.81
N ASP A 200 17.26 -21.58 -15.54
CA ASP A 200 18.57 -21.44 -14.90
C ASP A 200 18.76 -19.99 -14.41
N PRO A 201 18.76 -19.73 -13.10
CA PRO A 201 18.91 -18.39 -12.55
C PRO A 201 20.32 -17.79 -12.80
N LEU A 202 21.32 -18.63 -13.10
CA LEU A 202 22.70 -18.21 -13.36
C LEU A 202 22.97 -17.94 -14.83
N ALA A 203 22.09 -18.37 -15.74
CA ALA A 203 22.22 -18.07 -17.16
C ALA A 203 22.15 -16.55 -17.40
N PRO A 204 22.89 -16.00 -18.37
CA PRO A 204 22.77 -14.62 -18.77
C PRO A 204 21.32 -14.31 -19.16
N LEU A 205 20.84 -13.15 -18.71
CA LEU A 205 19.49 -12.71 -19.06
C LEU A 205 19.41 -12.42 -20.56
N PRO A 206 18.40 -12.97 -21.28
CA PRO A 206 18.25 -12.69 -22.70
C PRO A 206 17.91 -11.21 -22.94
N LYS A 207 18.37 -10.66 -24.06
CA LYS A 207 17.99 -9.31 -24.48
C LYS A 207 16.51 -9.26 -24.84
N GLY A 208 15.84 -8.20 -24.43
CA GLY A 208 14.43 -7.98 -24.72
C GLY A 208 14.17 -6.62 -25.39
N THR A 209 12.91 -6.25 -25.43
CA THR A 209 12.44 -5.02 -26.08
C THR A 209 12.96 -3.74 -25.40
N ARG A 210 13.15 -3.78 -24.07
CA ARG A 210 13.72 -2.64 -23.35
C ARG A 210 15.18 -2.37 -23.71
N ASP A 211 15.97 -3.42 -23.93
CA ASP A 211 17.35 -3.24 -24.36
C ASP A 211 17.39 -2.56 -25.72
N LYS A 212 16.42 -2.90 -26.60
CA LYS A 212 16.28 -2.27 -27.91
C LYS A 212 15.87 -0.80 -27.80
N LEU A 213 14.94 -0.48 -26.87
CA LEU A 213 14.58 0.92 -26.59
C LEU A 213 15.78 1.74 -26.10
N LYS A 214 16.59 1.20 -25.20
CA LYS A 214 17.79 1.86 -24.68
C LYS A 214 18.85 2.09 -25.78
N GLU A 215 18.94 1.16 -26.72
CA GLU A 215 19.88 1.26 -27.85
C GLU A 215 19.48 2.35 -28.86
N LEU A 216 18.20 2.46 -29.17
CA LEU A 216 17.68 3.28 -30.27
C LEU A 216 17.11 4.64 -29.82
N GLY A 217 16.61 4.75 -28.58
CA GLY A 217 15.75 5.85 -28.18
C GLY A 217 14.31 5.69 -28.71
N PRO A 218 13.33 6.48 -28.20
CA PRO A 218 11.91 6.26 -28.46
C PRO A 218 11.50 6.39 -29.94
N GLU A 219 11.98 7.41 -30.66
CA GLU A 219 11.61 7.65 -32.06
C GLU A 219 12.10 6.53 -32.98
N LYS A 220 13.41 6.17 -32.89
CA LYS A 220 13.96 5.09 -33.68
C LYS A 220 13.45 3.73 -33.28
N PHE A 221 13.11 3.55 -31.99
CA PHE A 221 12.46 2.32 -31.51
C PHE A 221 11.07 2.17 -32.12
N SER A 222 10.28 3.24 -32.16
CA SER A 222 8.98 3.26 -32.82
C SER A 222 9.10 2.83 -34.30
N GLN A 223 10.03 3.43 -35.02
CA GLN A 223 10.29 3.05 -36.42
C GLN A 223 10.74 1.58 -36.54
N TRP A 224 11.62 1.13 -35.65
CA TRP A 224 12.06 -0.27 -35.63
C TRP A 224 10.87 -1.23 -35.40
N VAL A 225 9.92 -0.90 -34.54
CA VAL A 225 8.71 -1.70 -34.35
C VAL A 225 7.89 -1.79 -35.64
N LYS A 226 7.67 -0.65 -36.31
CA LYS A 226 6.92 -0.56 -37.56
C LYS A 226 7.55 -1.39 -38.69
N ASP A 227 8.88 -1.50 -38.72
CA ASP A 227 9.64 -2.21 -39.77
C ASP A 227 9.64 -3.73 -39.54
N GLN A 228 9.14 -4.23 -38.37
CA GLN A 228 9.06 -5.67 -38.11
C GLN A 228 7.86 -6.29 -38.83
N LYS A 229 8.05 -7.51 -39.34
CA LYS A 229 6.95 -8.29 -39.93
C LYS A 229 6.13 -9.02 -38.86
N ARG A 230 6.75 -9.40 -37.75
CA ARG A 230 6.10 -10.10 -36.66
C ARG A 230 5.01 -9.24 -35.98
N LEU A 231 3.95 -9.87 -35.48
CA LEU A 231 3.04 -9.22 -34.54
C LEU A 231 3.68 -9.24 -33.15
N PHE A 232 3.87 -8.07 -32.54
CA PHE A 232 4.26 -8.00 -31.15
C PHE A 232 3.06 -8.19 -30.22
N ILE A 233 3.30 -8.78 -29.05
CA ILE A 233 2.26 -8.98 -28.02
C ILE A 233 2.64 -8.25 -26.73
N THR A 234 1.72 -7.45 -26.21
CA THR A 234 1.74 -6.95 -24.84
C THR A 234 0.94 -7.90 -23.95
N ASP A 235 1.54 -8.34 -22.86
CA ASP A 235 0.80 -9.12 -21.86
C ASP A 235 0.18 -8.20 -20.81
N THR A 236 -1.14 -8.24 -20.72
CA THR A 236 -1.95 -7.43 -19.79
C THR A 236 -2.28 -8.15 -18.49
N THR A 237 -1.77 -9.36 -18.28
CA THR A 237 -2.06 -10.21 -17.11
C THR A 237 -1.72 -9.50 -15.80
N PHE A 238 -0.65 -8.69 -15.78
CA PHE A 238 -0.19 -7.97 -14.59
C PHE A 238 -1.04 -6.75 -14.22
N ARG A 239 -1.94 -6.29 -15.09
CA ARG A 239 -2.80 -5.14 -14.82
C ARG A 239 -4.24 -5.32 -15.28
N ASP A 240 -4.53 -5.19 -16.60
CA ASP A 240 -5.91 -5.05 -17.08
C ASP A 240 -6.71 -6.35 -16.96
N ALA A 241 -6.08 -7.48 -17.16
CA ALA A 241 -6.73 -8.78 -17.01
C ALA A 241 -7.31 -8.96 -15.60
N HIS A 242 -6.50 -8.76 -14.55
CA HIS A 242 -7.00 -8.89 -13.19
C HIS A 242 -7.84 -7.69 -12.73
N GLN A 243 -7.68 -6.51 -13.37
CA GLN A 243 -8.60 -5.39 -13.16
C GLN A 243 -10.00 -5.76 -13.63
N SER A 244 -10.11 -6.44 -14.75
CA SER A 244 -11.37 -6.79 -15.40
C SER A 244 -12.05 -8.02 -14.78
N LEU A 245 -11.28 -9.02 -14.33
CA LEU A 245 -11.83 -10.30 -13.83
C LEU A 245 -11.90 -10.37 -12.29
N HIS A 246 -10.98 -9.72 -11.58
CA HIS A 246 -10.78 -9.88 -10.14
C HIS A 246 -10.76 -8.55 -9.39
N ALA A 247 -11.46 -7.55 -9.88
CA ALA A 247 -11.59 -6.23 -9.28
C ALA A 247 -10.24 -5.61 -8.85
N THR A 248 -9.18 -5.86 -9.62
CA THR A 248 -7.80 -5.38 -9.36
C THR A 248 -7.17 -5.92 -8.06
N ARG A 249 -7.50 -7.12 -7.63
CA ARG A 249 -7.07 -7.66 -6.31
C ARG A 249 -5.77 -8.44 -6.33
N PHE A 250 -5.06 -8.57 -7.48
CA PHE A 250 -3.79 -9.29 -7.51
C PHE A 250 -2.72 -8.56 -6.70
N ARG A 251 -2.08 -9.34 -5.81
CA ARG A 251 -1.09 -8.84 -4.87
C ARG A 251 0.30 -8.76 -5.49
N THR A 252 1.10 -7.84 -5.00
CA THR A 252 2.51 -7.68 -5.42
C THR A 252 3.30 -8.98 -5.23
N HIS A 253 3.02 -9.75 -4.18
CA HIS A 253 3.65 -11.05 -3.92
C HIS A 253 3.58 -11.99 -5.13
N ASP A 254 2.39 -12.20 -5.68
CA ASP A 254 2.20 -13.14 -6.79
C ASP A 254 2.76 -12.61 -8.11
N LEU A 255 2.66 -11.29 -8.34
CA LEU A 255 3.27 -10.67 -9.52
C LEU A 255 4.80 -10.80 -9.50
N LEU A 256 5.44 -10.62 -8.34
CA LEU A 256 6.88 -10.71 -8.20
C LEU A 256 7.42 -12.13 -8.33
N ASN A 257 6.70 -13.11 -7.82
CA ASN A 257 7.13 -14.51 -7.88
C ASN A 257 7.37 -14.99 -9.32
N ILE A 258 6.51 -14.58 -10.27
CA ILE A 258 6.62 -14.99 -11.67
C ILE A 258 7.48 -14.04 -12.53
N SER A 259 7.77 -12.83 -12.04
CA SER A 259 8.39 -11.77 -12.85
C SER A 259 9.72 -12.19 -13.48
N GLU A 260 10.59 -12.86 -12.74
CA GLU A 260 11.89 -13.31 -13.29
C GLU A 260 11.71 -14.38 -14.38
N ALA A 261 10.72 -15.26 -14.27
CA ALA A 261 10.40 -16.22 -15.32
C ALA A 261 9.99 -15.50 -16.62
N TYR A 262 9.21 -14.44 -16.56
CA TYR A 262 8.90 -13.63 -17.75
C TYR A 262 10.14 -13.06 -18.40
N ALA A 263 11.04 -12.47 -17.62
CA ALA A 263 12.27 -11.87 -18.13
C ALA A 263 13.17 -12.88 -18.86
N ARG A 264 13.11 -14.16 -18.47
CA ARG A 264 13.93 -15.24 -19.03
C ARG A 264 13.25 -16.02 -20.15
N LEU A 265 11.98 -16.30 -19.99
CA LEU A 265 11.23 -17.23 -20.85
C LEU A 265 10.39 -16.52 -21.92
N ALA A 266 10.07 -15.23 -21.73
CA ALA A 266 9.26 -14.45 -22.67
C ALA A 266 9.88 -13.08 -23.03
N PRO A 267 11.19 -13.00 -23.34
CA PRO A 267 11.88 -11.73 -23.60
C PRO A 267 11.39 -11.03 -24.87
N ASP A 268 10.73 -11.76 -25.77
CA ASP A 268 10.18 -11.26 -27.05
C ASP A 268 8.80 -10.57 -26.90
N LEU A 269 8.22 -10.54 -25.68
CA LEU A 269 7.06 -9.69 -25.42
C LEU A 269 7.38 -8.22 -25.73
N PHE A 270 6.40 -7.53 -26.32
CA PHE A 270 6.54 -6.08 -26.51
C PHE A 270 6.67 -5.39 -25.16
N SER A 271 5.70 -5.60 -24.28
CA SER A 271 5.69 -5.05 -22.94
C SER A 271 4.90 -5.92 -21.97
N LEU A 272 5.11 -5.67 -20.67
CA LEU A 272 4.21 -6.09 -19.60
C LEU A 272 3.42 -4.87 -19.15
N GLU A 273 2.10 -4.88 -19.33
CA GLU A 273 1.23 -3.87 -18.77
C GLU A 273 0.96 -4.20 -17.30
N MET A 274 1.62 -3.45 -16.39
CA MET A 274 1.68 -3.84 -14.98
C MET A 274 1.23 -2.74 -14.01
N TRP A 275 0.95 -1.51 -14.49
CA TRP A 275 0.68 -0.37 -13.62
C TRP A 275 -0.34 0.60 -14.22
N GLY A 276 -0.78 1.58 -13.40
CA GLY A 276 -1.80 2.53 -13.82
C GLY A 276 -3.22 1.99 -13.66
N GLY A 277 -4.17 2.61 -14.33
CA GLY A 277 -5.58 2.28 -14.20
C GLY A 277 -6.05 2.33 -12.73
N ALA A 278 -6.65 1.24 -12.24
CA ALA A 278 -7.09 1.13 -10.86
C ALA A 278 -6.01 0.54 -9.92
N THR A 279 -4.88 0.01 -10.44
CA THR A 279 -3.90 -0.68 -9.61
C THR A 279 -3.26 0.22 -8.57
N PHE A 280 -3.08 1.51 -8.88
CA PHE A 280 -2.46 2.47 -7.97
C PHE A 280 -3.29 2.67 -6.70
N ASP A 281 -4.58 2.94 -6.86
CA ASP A 281 -5.53 3.14 -5.76
C ASP A 281 -5.78 1.83 -4.99
N THR A 282 -6.07 0.73 -5.70
CA THR A 282 -6.43 -0.54 -5.07
C THR A 282 -5.29 -1.17 -4.29
N SER A 283 -4.04 -0.96 -4.70
CA SER A 283 -2.86 -1.40 -3.93
C SER A 283 -2.87 -0.83 -2.52
N MET A 284 -3.09 0.47 -2.37
CA MET A 284 -3.13 1.13 -1.06
C MET A 284 -4.42 0.86 -0.31
N ARG A 285 -5.57 1.02 -1.00
CA ARG A 285 -6.89 0.99 -0.36
C ARG A 285 -7.23 -0.40 0.17
N PHE A 286 -7.02 -1.43 -0.63
CA PHE A 286 -7.47 -2.79 -0.35
C PHE A 286 -6.33 -3.75 0.00
N LEU A 287 -5.23 -3.71 -0.75
CA LEU A 287 -4.13 -4.66 -0.58
C LEU A 287 -3.11 -4.20 0.47
N LYS A 288 -3.18 -2.92 0.89
CA LYS A 288 -2.27 -2.34 1.87
C LYS A 288 -0.80 -2.42 1.43
N GLU A 289 -0.59 -2.25 0.13
CA GLU A 289 0.70 -2.33 -0.54
C GLU A 289 1.07 -1.00 -1.19
N ASP A 290 2.37 -0.68 -1.22
CA ASP A 290 2.89 0.52 -1.86
C ASP A 290 2.97 0.32 -3.39
N PRO A 291 2.23 1.10 -4.21
CA PRO A 291 2.26 0.97 -5.66
C PRO A 291 3.64 1.31 -6.27
N TRP A 292 4.39 2.22 -5.68
CA TRP A 292 5.74 2.56 -6.15
C TRP A 292 6.74 1.45 -5.88
N GLN A 293 6.64 0.81 -4.71
CA GLN A 293 7.44 -0.36 -4.40
C GLN A 293 7.15 -1.51 -5.36
N ARG A 294 5.86 -1.74 -5.70
CA ARG A 294 5.46 -2.73 -6.71
C ARG A 294 6.17 -2.49 -8.05
N LEU A 295 6.13 -1.25 -8.55
CA LEU A 295 6.80 -0.90 -9.82
C LEU A 295 8.31 -1.14 -9.74
N ALA A 296 8.96 -0.66 -8.68
CA ALA A 296 10.40 -0.79 -8.51
C ALA A 296 10.86 -2.26 -8.45
N LEU A 297 10.16 -3.08 -7.66
CA LEU A 297 10.49 -4.51 -7.51
C LEU A 297 10.25 -5.32 -8.80
N ILE A 298 9.15 -5.06 -9.51
CA ILE A 298 8.91 -5.70 -10.81
C ILE A 298 9.98 -5.27 -11.82
N ARG A 299 10.35 -3.98 -11.85
CA ARG A 299 11.42 -3.48 -12.73
C ARG A 299 12.77 -4.14 -12.46
N GLU A 300 13.07 -4.39 -11.18
CA GLU A 300 14.29 -5.11 -10.77
C GLU A 300 14.31 -6.54 -11.32
N LYS A 301 13.18 -7.25 -11.22
CA LYS A 301 13.03 -8.63 -11.69
C LYS A 301 12.90 -8.77 -13.21
N VAL A 302 12.41 -7.73 -13.88
CA VAL A 302 12.19 -7.69 -15.34
C VAL A 302 12.97 -6.51 -15.96
N PRO A 303 14.31 -6.57 -16.04
CA PRO A 303 15.11 -5.44 -16.52
C PRO A 303 15.14 -5.29 -18.06
N ASN A 304 14.73 -6.32 -18.81
CA ASN A 304 14.89 -6.46 -20.27
C ASN A 304 13.61 -6.26 -21.09
N ILE A 305 12.43 -6.40 -20.49
CA ILE A 305 11.14 -6.18 -21.18
C ILE A 305 10.62 -4.78 -20.84
N LEU A 306 9.92 -4.14 -21.75
CA LEU A 306 9.26 -2.86 -21.52
C LEU A 306 8.16 -3.02 -20.45
N LEU A 307 8.10 -2.10 -19.49
CA LEU A 307 6.96 -1.98 -18.57
C LEU A 307 6.04 -0.88 -19.06
N GLN A 308 4.75 -1.17 -19.07
CA GLN A 308 3.71 -0.30 -19.59
C GLN A 308 2.68 0.04 -18.50
N MET A 309 2.15 1.25 -18.57
CA MET A 309 1.02 1.68 -17.75
C MET A 309 -0.11 2.30 -18.57
N LEU A 310 -1.32 2.26 -18.01
CA LEU A 310 -2.45 3.04 -18.48
C LEU A 310 -2.51 4.38 -17.73
N LEU A 311 -2.46 5.49 -18.47
CA LEU A 311 -2.49 6.87 -17.95
C LEU A 311 -3.73 7.61 -18.46
N ARG A 312 -4.60 8.04 -17.56
CA ARG A 312 -5.86 8.73 -17.88
C ARG A 312 -5.62 10.23 -18.07
N ALA A 313 -4.82 10.63 -19.05
CA ALA A 313 -4.55 12.04 -19.38
C ALA A 313 -4.45 12.92 -18.11
N SER A 314 -5.22 14.01 -18.02
CA SER A 314 -5.24 14.92 -16.86
C SER A 314 -5.80 14.30 -15.57
N ASN A 315 -6.40 13.13 -15.64
CA ASN A 315 -6.82 12.36 -14.44
C ASN A 315 -5.70 11.47 -13.90
N ALA A 316 -4.55 11.42 -14.54
CA ALA A 316 -3.41 10.57 -14.17
C ALA A 316 -3.86 9.11 -13.88
N VAL A 317 -3.85 8.68 -12.62
CA VAL A 317 -4.38 7.38 -12.16
C VAL A 317 -5.69 7.52 -11.39
N GLY A 318 -6.22 8.75 -11.26
CA GLY A 318 -7.43 9.07 -10.51
C GLY A 318 -8.71 9.09 -11.34
N TYR A 319 -9.77 9.61 -10.75
CA TYR A 319 -11.12 9.67 -11.34
C TYR A 319 -11.58 11.13 -11.58
N THR A 320 -10.80 12.10 -11.16
CA THR A 320 -11.02 13.54 -11.33
C THR A 320 -9.82 14.16 -12.05
N ASN A 321 -10.01 15.35 -12.65
CA ASN A 321 -8.88 16.09 -13.20
C ASN A 321 -7.98 16.62 -12.08
N TYR A 322 -6.68 16.54 -12.27
CA TYR A 322 -5.67 17.14 -11.40
C TYR A 322 -5.04 18.38 -12.01
N PRO A 323 -4.49 19.28 -11.19
CA PRO A 323 -3.66 20.39 -11.67
C PRO A 323 -2.49 19.87 -12.54
N ASP A 324 -2.14 20.62 -13.57
CA ASP A 324 -1.11 20.21 -14.54
C ASP A 324 0.24 19.87 -13.92
N ASN A 325 0.64 20.63 -12.86
CA ASN A 325 1.90 20.37 -12.17
C ASN A 325 1.90 19.03 -11.39
N VAL A 326 0.74 18.53 -10.98
CA VAL A 326 0.61 17.21 -10.36
C VAL A 326 0.75 16.12 -11.42
N VAL A 327 0.09 16.28 -12.58
CA VAL A 327 0.19 15.32 -13.70
C VAL A 327 1.64 15.21 -14.18
N ARG A 328 2.32 16.33 -14.41
CA ARG A 328 3.75 16.38 -14.83
C ARG A 328 4.66 15.73 -13.77
N ALA A 329 4.45 16.03 -12.50
CA ALA A 329 5.22 15.42 -11.41
C ALA A 329 5.01 13.92 -11.34
N PHE A 330 3.77 13.44 -11.48
CA PHE A 330 3.46 12.03 -11.48
C PHE A 330 4.14 11.29 -12.63
N VAL A 331 4.03 11.81 -13.85
CA VAL A 331 4.66 11.20 -15.05
C VAL A 331 6.18 11.13 -14.87
N LYS A 332 6.81 12.24 -14.43
CA LYS A 332 8.25 12.29 -14.18
C LYS A 332 8.69 11.23 -13.16
N GLU A 333 8.05 11.21 -11.97
CA GLU A 333 8.39 10.23 -10.92
C GLU A 333 8.18 8.77 -11.38
N THR A 334 7.20 8.54 -12.26
CA THR A 334 6.90 7.22 -12.82
C THR A 334 7.96 6.77 -13.82
N ALA A 335 8.41 7.65 -14.72
CA ALA A 335 9.51 7.37 -15.63
C ALA A 335 10.82 7.13 -14.85
N ASP A 336 11.11 7.98 -13.85
CA ASP A 336 12.27 7.83 -12.97
C ASP A 336 12.23 6.53 -12.15
N ALA A 337 11.03 5.97 -11.89
CA ALA A 337 10.85 4.65 -11.25
C ALA A 337 11.07 3.47 -12.22
N GLY A 338 11.27 3.73 -13.52
CA GLY A 338 11.64 2.73 -14.51
C GLY A 338 10.49 2.25 -15.40
N LEU A 339 9.41 3.01 -15.52
CA LEU A 339 8.37 2.74 -16.51
C LEU A 339 8.82 3.22 -17.89
N ASP A 340 8.53 2.44 -18.93
CA ASP A 340 9.02 2.69 -20.27
C ASP A 340 7.93 3.18 -21.23
N VAL A 341 6.68 2.70 -21.10
CA VAL A 341 5.57 2.99 -22.02
C VAL A 341 4.37 3.57 -21.28
N PHE A 342 3.98 4.77 -21.66
CA PHE A 342 2.79 5.44 -21.12
C PHE A 342 1.67 5.41 -22.16
N ARG A 343 0.65 4.58 -21.92
CA ARG A 343 -0.58 4.55 -22.72
C ARG A 343 -1.50 5.66 -22.24
N VAL A 344 -1.46 6.80 -22.93
CA VAL A 344 -2.23 8.01 -22.60
C VAL A 344 -3.58 7.97 -23.32
N PHE A 345 -4.69 8.10 -22.59
CA PHE A 345 -6.01 8.22 -23.17
C PHE A 345 -6.86 9.27 -22.44
N ASP A 346 -7.84 9.82 -23.14
CA ASP A 346 -8.89 10.64 -22.57
C ASP A 346 -10.25 9.94 -22.69
N ALA A 347 -11.09 10.08 -21.65
CA ALA A 347 -12.38 9.38 -21.56
C ALA A 347 -13.42 9.79 -22.60
N LEU A 348 -13.24 10.95 -23.23
CA LEU A 348 -14.08 11.51 -24.29
C LEU A 348 -13.36 11.66 -25.62
N ASN A 349 -12.13 11.13 -25.74
CA ASN A 349 -11.22 11.37 -26.88
C ASN A 349 -10.93 12.86 -27.09
N TRP A 350 -10.90 13.63 -26.01
CA TRP A 350 -10.70 15.09 -26.09
C TRP A 350 -9.21 15.45 -26.07
N ILE A 351 -8.67 15.81 -27.21
CA ILE A 351 -7.24 16.07 -27.41
C ILE A 351 -6.67 17.12 -26.43
N PRO A 352 -7.33 18.27 -26.15
CA PRO A 352 -6.77 19.25 -25.21
C PRO A 352 -6.44 18.66 -23.86
N ASN A 353 -7.23 17.68 -23.37
CA ASN A 353 -7.01 17.03 -22.09
C ASN A 353 -5.83 16.05 -22.13
N MET A 354 -5.53 15.44 -23.27
CA MET A 354 -4.40 14.52 -23.46
C MET A 354 -3.06 15.26 -23.51
N LYS A 355 -3.04 16.50 -24.03
CA LYS A 355 -1.82 17.23 -24.34
C LYS A 355 -0.83 17.33 -23.19
N VAL A 356 -1.27 17.70 -21.98
CA VAL A 356 -0.36 17.86 -20.82
C VAL A 356 0.32 16.56 -20.43
N ALA A 357 -0.42 15.45 -20.47
CA ALA A 357 0.14 14.13 -20.15
C ALA A 357 1.12 13.69 -21.24
N MET A 358 0.78 13.89 -22.52
CA MET A 358 1.66 13.55 -23.64
C MET A 358 2.94 14.38 -23.58
N ASP A 359 2.85 15.71 -23.43
CA ASP A 359 4.01 16.60 -23.30
C ASP A 359 4.92 16.13 -22.13
N ALA A 360 4.31 15.81 -20.97
CA ALA A 360 5.07 15.33 -19.82
C ALA A 360 5.80 14.01 -20.09
N VAL A 361 5.19 13.07 -20.82
CA VAL A 361 5.82 11.81 -21.20
C VAL A 361 6.98 12.05 -22.16
N LEU A 362 6.78 12.86 -23.20
CA LEU A 362 7.82 13.22 -24.18
C LEU A 362 9.04 13.86 -23.50
N GLU A 363 8.82 14.73 -22.51
CA GLU A 363 9.90 15.35 -21.73
C GLU A 363 10.75 14.34 -20.94
N THR A 364 10.22 13.16 -20.62
CA THR A 364 10.97 12.12 -19.89
C THR A 364 11.83 11.22 -20.80
N GLY A 365 11.59 11.24 -22.10
CA GLY A 365 12.22 10.32 -23.06
C GLY A 365 11.65 8.89 -23.03
N ALA A 366 10.52 8.68 -22.36
CA ALA A 366 9.77 7.43 -22.42
C ALA A 366 8.90 7.35 -23.68
N ILE A 367 8.34 6.17 -23.97
CA ILE A 367 7.44 5.99 -25.10
C ILE A 367 6.08 6.58 -24.77
N CYS A 368 5.66 7.56 -25.56
CA CYS A 368 4.31 8.11 -25.57
C CYS A 368 3.45 7.28 -26.52
N GLU A 369 2.59 6.43 -25.97
CA GLU A 369 1.57 5.71 -26.71
C GLU A 369 0.24 6.44 -26.53
N ALA A 370 -0.19 7.19 -27.56
CA ALA A 370 -1.45 7.93 -27.53
C ALA A 370 -2.60 7.02 -27.98
N SER A 371 -3.71 7.03 -27.21
CA SER A 371 -4.80 6.09 -27.44
C SER A 371 -6.07 6.78 -27.90
N ILE A 372 -6.74 6.21 -28.87
CA ILE A 372 -8.09 6.55 -29.31
C ILE A 372 -9.05 5.51 -28.75
N CYS A 373 -10.00 5.93 -27.91
CA CYS A 373 -11.08 5.07 -27.44
C CYS A 373 -12.04 4.76 -28.61
N TYR A 374 -12.19 3.47 -28.93
CA TYR A 374 -13.10 3.01 -29.97
C TYR A 374 -14.53 2.88 -29.42
N THR A 375 -15.50 3.41 -30.14
CA THR A 375 -16.92 3.29 -29.86
C THR A 375 -17.72 3.30 -31.17
N GLY A 376 -18.97 2.87 -31.12
CA GLY A 376 -19.79 2.76 -32.30
C GLY A 376 -19.44 1.54 -33.17
N ASP A 377 -19.76 1.62 -34.46
CA ASP A 377 -19.47 0.57 -35.43
C ASP A 377 -19.22 1.19 -36.82
N ILE A 378 -17.95 1.25 -37.22
CA ILE A 378 -17.49 1.93 -38.45
C ILE A 378 -17.97 1.24 -39.76
N ILE A 379 -18.41 -0.03 -39.68
CA ILE A 379 -18.97 -0.74 -40.83
C ILE A 379 -20.49 -0.57 -40.92
N ASN A 380 -21.15 0.00 -39.91
CA ASN A 380 -22.57 0.29 -39.93
C ASN A 380 -22.85 1.68 -40.54
N PRO A 381 -23.43 1.78 -41.73
CA PRO A 381 -23.67 3.06 -42.42
C PRO A 381 -24.65 3.99 -41.67
N GLN A 382 -25.37 3.49 -40.68
CA GLN A 382 -26.27 4.29 -39.84
C GLN A 382 -25.57 4.98 -38.67
N ARG A 383 -24.36 4.58 -38.37
CA ARG A 383 -23.57 5.14 -37.26
C ARG A 383 -22.52 6.14 -37.82
N THR A 384 -22.95 7.40 -37.93
CA THR A 384 -22.17 8.44 -38.62
C THR A 384 -21.27 9.29 -37.73
N LYS A 385 -21.47 9.30 -36.41
CA LYS A 385 -20.72 10.15 -35.46
C LYS A 385 -19.26 9.72 -35.31
N TYR A 386 -19.02 8.42 -35.19
CA TYR A 386 -17.70 7.80 -35.03
C TYR A 386 -17.38 6.96 -36.27
N ASP A 387 -17.29 7.65 -37.41
CA ASP A 387 -16.96 7.03 -38.69
C ASP A 387 -15.45 6.83 -38.87
N LEU A 388 -15.06 6.18 -39.97
CA LEU A 388 -13.64 5.94 -40.29
C LEU A 388 -12.84 7.25 -40.39
N LYS A 389 -13.44 8.30 -40.95
CA LYS A 389 -12.80 9.61 -41.08
C LYS A 389 -12.52 10.26 -39.73
N TYR A 390 -13.42 10.10 -38.76
CA TYR A 390 -13.19 10.58 -37.39
C TYR A 390 -11.92 9.97 -36.80
N TYR A 391 -11.77 8.63 -36.87
CA TYR A 391 -10.59 7.94 -36.35
C TYR A 391 -9.30 8.34 -37.06
N VAL A 392 -9.32 8.46 -38.39
CA VAL A 392 -8.17 8.89 -39.19
C VAL A 392 -7.71 10.30 -38.82
N ASN A 393 -8.65 11.22 -38.67
CA ASN A 393 -8.32 12.62 -38.32
C ASN A 393 -7.69 12.67 -36.91
N LEU A 394 -8.28 11.96 -35.95
CA LEU A 394 -7.77 11.93 -34.58
C LEU A 394 -6.38 11.28 -34.52
N ALA A 395 -6.15 10.20 -35.26
CA ALA A 395 -4.85 9.55 -35.35
C ALA A 395 -3.75 10.49 -35.89
N LYS A 396 -4.05 11.25 -36.96
CA LYS A 396 -3.13 12.25 -37.51
C LYS A 396 -2.81 13.36 -36.52
N GLU A 397 -3.81 13.81 -35.78
CA GLU A 397 -3.61 14.86 -34.76
C GLU A 397 -2.70 14.37 -33.64
N LEU A 398 -2.89 13.14 -33.12
CA LEU A 398 -2.05 12.54 -32.09
C LEU A 398 -0.62 12.28 -32.58
N GLU A 399 -0.43 11.83 -33.84
CA GLU A 399 0.88 11.68 -34.45
C GLU A 399 1.60 13.04 -34.54
N ASN A 400 0.91 14.09 -35.01
CA ASN A 400 1.46 15.45 -35.10
C ASN A 400 1.83 16.03 -33.72
N MET A 401 1.22 15.55 -32.66
CA MET A 401 1.57 15.91 -31.28
C MET A 401 2.78 15.15 -30.73
N GLY A 402 3.40 14.27 -31.53
CA GLY A 402 4.62 13.55 -31.15
C GLY A 402 4.38 12.18 -30.52
N ALA A 403 3.21 11.58 -30.68
CA ALA A 403 2.99 10.20 -30.26
C ALA A 403 3.97 9.25 -30.97
N HIS A 404 4.60 8.36 -30.22
CA HIS A 404 5.50 7.34 -30.76
C HIS A 404 4.75 6.12 -31.28
N ILE A 405 3.59 5.81 -30.65
CA ILE A 405 2.71 4.68 -31.01
C ILE A 405 1.28 5.18 -30.92
N LEU A 406 0.44 4.76 -31.87
CA LEU A 406 -1.01 4.95 -31.81
C LEU A 406 -1.66 3.70 -31.24
N ALA A 407 -2.42 3.83 -30.15
CA ALA A 407 -3.25 2.72 -29.66
C ALA A 407 -4.71 2.90 -30.08
N ILE A 408 -5.31 1.85 -30.56
CA ILE A 408 -6.77 1.71 -30.68
C ILE A 408 -7.24 1.01 -29.42
N LYS A 409 -7.98 1.74 -28.57
CA LYS A 409 -8.46 1.22 -27.29
C LYS A 409 -9.93 0.87 -27.41
N ASP A 410 -10.20 -0.40 -27.66
CA ASP A 410 -11.55 -0.98 -27.69
C ASP A 410 -11.90 -1.58 -26.32
N MET A 411 -12.28 -0.73 -25.37
CA MET A 411 -12.52 -1.08 -23.98
C MET A 411 -13.79 -1.91 -23.74
N ALA A 412 -14.62 -2.09 -24.73
CA ALA A 412 -15.84 -2.88 -24.63
C ALA A 412 -15.81 -4.15 -25.49
N GLY A 413 -14.93 -4.23 -26.49
CA GLY A 413 -14.92 -5.31 -27.48
C GLY A 413 -15.92 -5.08 -28.62
N LEU A 414 -16.08 -3.82 -29.03
CA LEU A 414 -17.01 -3.43 -30.10
C LEU A 414 -16.40 -3.54 -31.49
N CYS A 415 -15.08 -3.52 -31.60
CA CYS A 415 -14.39 -3.54 -32.88
C CYS A 415 -14.45 -4.95 -33.50
N LYS A 416 -15.47 -5.19 -34.31
CA LYS A 416 -15.68 -6.46 -35.02
C LYS A 416 -14.52 -6.79 -35.95
N PRO A 417 -14.32 -8.06 -36.36
CA PRO A 417 -13.20 -8.46 -37.21
C PRO A 417 -13.04 -7.65 -38.50
N ASP A 418 -14.09 -7.40 -39.22
CA ASP A 418 -14.03 -6.61 -40.45
C ASP A 418 -13.85 -5.11 -40.19
N ALA A 419 -14.38 -4.61 -39.03
CA ALA A 419 -14.09 -3.23 -38.60
C ALA A 419 -12.63 -3.05 -38.24
N ALA A 420 -12.01 -4.00 -37.52
CA ALA A 420 -10.59 -4.01 -37.20
C ALA A 420 -9.73 -4.02 -38.47
N HIS A 421 -10.04 -4.91 -39.42
CA HIS A 421 -9.36 -4.96 -40.71
C HIS A 421 -9.43 -3.61 -41.45
N LEU A 422 -10.63 -3.05 -41.58
CA LEU A 422 -10.83 -1.77 -42.30
C LEU A 422 -10.08 -0.61 -41.60
N LEU A 423 -10.25 -0.49 -40.26
CA LEU A 423 -9.64 0.60 -39.50
C LEU A 423 -8.11 0.53 -39.54
N ILE A 424 -7.52 -0.63 -39.21
CA ILE A 424 -6.07 -0.81 -39.16
C ILE A 424 -5.46 -0.62 -40.54
N LYS A 425 -6.06 -1.22 -41.59
CA LYS A 425 -5.58 -1.05 -42.97
C LYS A 425 -5.54 0.42 -43.39
N THR A 426 -6.58 1.18 -43.05
CA THR A 426 -6.65 2.60 -43.39
C THR A 426 -5.61 3.40 -42.59
N LEU A 427 -5.53 3.18 -41.28
CA LEU A 427 -4.54 3.87 -40.44
C LEU A 427 -3.09 3.59 -40.87
N LYS A 428 -2.77 2.35 -41.27
CA LYS A 428 -1.43 2.00 -41.81
C LYS A 428 -1.05 2.79 -43.07
N GLN A 429 -2.06 3.25 -43.84
CA GLN A 429 -1.86 4.08 -45.02
C GLN A 429 -1.76 5.58 -44.68
N GLU A 430 -2.37 6.02 -43.59
CA GLU A 430 -2.60 7.43 -43.27
C GLU A 430 -1.61 8.00 -42.25
N ILE A 431 -0.96 7.14 -41.41
CA ILE A 431 -0.03 7.54 -40.36
C ILE A 431 1.32 6.84 -40.45
N GLY A 432 2.38 7.49 -39.96
CA GLY A 432 3.76 7.04 -40.02
C GLY A 432 4.21 6.21 -38.82
N ILE A 433 3.44 6.15 -37.72
CA ILE A 433 3.79 5.46 -36.46
C ILE A 433 3.15 4.07 -36.35
N PRO A 434 3.67 3.17 -35.49
CA PRO A 434 3.10 1.84 -35.26
C PRO A 434 1.70 1.91 -34.66
N ILE A 435 0.90 0.87 -34.93
CA ILE A 435 -0.45 0.72 -34.39
C ILE A 435 -0.49 -0.38 -33.33
N HIS A 436 -1.02 -0.07 -32.16
CA HIS A 436 -1.24 -1.00 -31.06
C HIS A 436 -2.74 -1.22 -30.87
N PHE A 437 -3.21 -2.48 -30.93
CA PHE A 437 -4.63 -2.79 -30.78
C PHE A 437 -4.92 -3.45 -29.43
N HIS A 438 -5.68 -2.74 -28.60
CA HIS A 438 -6.21 -3.20 -27.32
C HIS A 438 -7.69 -3.45 -27.44
N THR A 439 -8.16 -4.63 -27.02
CA THR A 439 -9.58 -4.97 -27.00
C THR A 439 -9.94 -5.92 -25.86
N HIS A 440 -11.21 -5.92 -25.45
CA HIS A 440 -11.75 -6.84 -24.45
C HIS A 440 -12.63 -7.91 -25.13
N ASP A 441 -12.52 -9.16 -24.68
CA ASP A 441 -13.17 -10.31 -25.31
C ASP A 441 -14.61 -10.57 -24.81
N THR A 442 -15.32 -9.49 -24.46
CA THR A 442 -16.65 -9.56 -23.85
C THR A 442 -17.68 -10.25 -24.76
N ALA A 443 -17.55 -10.09 -26.07
CA ALA A 443 -18.40 -10.78 -27.05
C ALA A 443 -17.83 -12.17 -27.47
N GLY A 444 -16.62 -12.55 -27.04
CA GLY A 444 -16.00 -13.84 -27.36
C GLY A 444 -15.46 -13.96 -28.79
N ILE A 445 -15.21 -12.81 -29.48
CA ILE A 445 -14.76 -12.80 -30.90
C ILE A 445 -13.51 -11.98 -31.11
N GLN A 446 -12.94 -11.37 -30.09
CA GLN A 446 -11.90 -10.37 -30.28
C GLN A 446 -10.55 -10.95 -30.70
N ALA A 447 -10.29 -12.22 -30.43
CA ALA A 447 -9.16 -12.92 -31.03
C ALA A 447 -9.22 -12.87 -32.58
N ALA A 448 -10.41 -13.04 -33.17
CA ALA A 448 -10.58 -12.91 -34.61
C ALA A 448 -10.35 -11.47 -35.11
N SER A 449 -10.72 -10.46 -34.31
CA SER A 449 -10.45 -9.05 -34.64
C SER A 449 -8.93 -8.76 -34.69
N ILE A 450 -8.15 -9.29 -33.74
CA ILE A 450 -6.69 -9.19 -33.74
C ILE A 450 -6.09 -9.91 -34.96
N LEU A 451 -6.54 -11.13 -35.25
CA LEU A 451 -6.08 -11.89 -36.41
C LEU A 451 -6.37 -11.16 -37.72
N LYS A 452 -7.55 -10.55 -37.86
CA LYS A 452 -7.89 -9.70 -39.01
C LYS A 452 -7.04 -8.43 -39.10
N GLY A 453 -6.67 -7.85 -37.97
CA GLY A 453 -5.69 -6.77 -37.90
C GLY A 453 -4.30 -7.23 -38.35
N ALA A 454 -3.87 -8.42 -37.92
CA ALA A 454 -2.59 -9.01 -38.32
C ALA A 454 -2.46 -9.24 -39.85
N GLU A 455 -3.56 -9.55 -40.55
CA GLU A 455 -3.60 -9.69 -42.00
C GLU A 455 -3.27 -8.36 -42.73
N VAL A 456 -3.43 -7.23 -42.06
CA VAL A 456 -3.18 -5.87 -42.60
C VAL A 456 -2.07 -5.12 -41.86
N ASP A 457 -1.07 -5.86 -41.42
CA ASP A 457 0.17 -5.36 -40.79
C ASP A 457 -0.02 -4.61 -39.45
N LEU A 458 -0.95 -5.03 -38.61
CA LEU A 458 -0.99 -4.59 -37.22
C LEU A 458 0.35 -4.82 -36.55
N ASP A 459 0.89 -3.84 -35.83
CA ASP A 459 2.23 -3.93 -35.25
C ASP A 459 2.25 -4.60 -33.87
N ILE A 460 1.31 -4.23 -33.00
CA ILE A 460 1.25 -4.69 -31.61
C ILE A 460 -0.21 -5.02 -31.23
N ALA A 461 -0.41 -6.07 -30.45
CA ALA A 461 -1.72 -6.42 -29.89
C ALA A 461 -1.62 -6.73 -28.39
N ASP A 462 -2.66 -6.38 -27.64
CA ASP A 462 -2.82 -6.78 -26.24
C ASP A 462 -3.48 -8.16 -26.14
N ALA A 463 -2.94 -8.99 -25.26
CA ALA A 463 -3.51 -10.27 -24.90
C ALA A 463 -3.23 -10.58 -23.43
N ALA A 464 -3.89 -11.58 -22.85
CA ALA A 464 -3.66 -12.03 -21.49
C ALA A 464 -3.35 -13.53 -21.47
N MET A 465 -2.55 -13.98 -20.51
CA MET A 465 -2.29 -15.41 -20.30
C MET A 465 -3.59 -16.20 -20.19
N ALA A 466 -3.62 -17.40 -20.73
CA ALA A 466 -4.84 -18.22 -20.91
C ALA A 466 -5.77 -18.23 -19.67
N PRO A 467 -5.28 -18.46 -18.42
CA PRO A 467 -6.17 -18.44 -17.26
C PRO A 467 -6.74 -17.07 -16.90
N MET A 468 -6.17 -15.98 -17.43
CA MET A 468 -6.54 -14.60 -17.16
C MET A 468 -7.19 -13.92 -18.35
N SER A 469 -7.52 -14.66 -19.40
CA SER A 469 -8.09 -14.19 -20.66
C SER A 469 -9.59 -14.42 -20.77
N GLY A 470 -10.19 -13.80 -21.79
CA GLY A 470 -11.60 -13.99 -22.14
C GLY A 470 -12.58 -13.20 -21.27
N ASN A 471 -13.86 -13.31 -21.59
CA ASN A 471 -14.93 -12.53 -20.95
C ASN A 471 -14.62 -11.03 -20.98
N THR A 472 -14.64 -10.38 -19.84
CA THR A 472 -14.33 -8.95 -19.70
C THR A 472 -12.84 -8.62 -19.76
N SER A 473 -11.96 -9.62 -19.88
CA SER A 473 -10.52 -9.46 -20.07
C SER A 473 -10.15 -9.46 -21.57
N GLN A 474 -8.85 -9.51 -21.87
CA GLN A 474 -8.30 -9.52 -23.21
C GLN A 474 -8.35 -10.93 -23.83
N PRO A 475 -8.17 -11.05 -25.16
CA PRO A 475 -8.02 -12.34 -25.83
C PRO A 475 -6.87 -13.17 -25.29
N ASN A 476 -6.97 -14.48 -25.49
CA ASN A 476 -6.02 -15.47 -25.00
C ASN A 476 -4.67 -15.39 -25.72
N LEU A 477 -3.62 -15.03 -24.98
CA LEU A 477 -2.24 -14.88 -25.49
C LEU A 477 -1.71 -16.18 -26.08
N ASN A 478 -1.84 -17.31 -25.37
CA ASN A 478 -1.35 -18.61 -25.84
C ASN A 478 -2.00 -19.00 -27.16
N THR A 479 -3.33 -18.80 -27.28
CA THR A 479 -4.09 -19.10 -28.50
C THR A 479 -3.67 -18.17 -29.65
N MET A 480 -3.41 -16.89 -29.38
CA MET A 480 -2.94 -15.94 -30.40
C MET A 480 -1.57 -16.35 -30.94
N VAL A 481 -0.63 -16.71 -30.05
CA VAL A 481 0.72 -17.16 -30.45
C VAL A 481 0.63 -18.42 -31.32
N ALA A 482 -0.13 -19.44 -30.84
CA ALA A 482 -0.35 -20.67 -31.60
C ALA A 482 -1.00 -20.44 -32.97
N SER A 483 -1.97 -19.51 -33.05
CA SER A 483 -2.68 -19.21 -34.30
C SER A 483 -1.81 -18.53 -35.36
N LEU A 484 -0.78 -17.80 -34.92
CA LEU A 484 0.14 -17.08 -35.80
C LEU A 484 1.42 -17.88 -36.08
N ASP A 485 1.62 -19.01 -35.42
CA ASP A 485 2.78 -19.86 -35.70
C ASP A 485 2.77 -20.33 -37.17
N PHE A 486 3.94 -20.47 -37.74
CA PHE A 486 4.15 -20.82 -39.16
C PHE A 486 3.55 -19.82 -40.19
N THR A 487 3.19 -18.60 -39.74
CA THR A 487 2.78 -17.49 -40.63
C THR A 487 3.88 -16.43 -40.71
N ASP A 488 3.75 -15.51 -41.67
CA ASP A 488 4.65 -14.34 -41.80
C ASP A 488 4.51 -13.38 -40.58
N ARG A 489 3.44 -13.52 -39.80
CA ARG A 489 3.10 -12.69 -38.63
C ARG A 489 3.45 -13.35 -37.31
N LYS A 490 4.25 -14.44 -37.31
CA LYS A 490 4.63 -15.17 -36.08
C LYS A 490 5.21 -14.21 -35.03
N THR A 491 4.83 -14.38 -33.80
CA THR A 491 5.15 -13.45 -32.70
C THR A 491 6.60 -13.53 -32.22
N GLY A 492 7.25 -14.68 -32.40
CA GLY A 492 8.58 -14.97 -31.84
C GLY A 492 8.55 -15.53 -30.43
N LEU A 493 7.40 -15.54 -29.76
CA LEU A 493 7.24 -16.13 -28.43
C LEU A 493 7.26 -17.67 -28.51
N ASN A 494 7.83 -18.32 -27.47
CA ASN A 494 7.91 -19.76 -27.37
C ASN A 494 6.68 -20.32 -26.67
N GLN A 495 5.88 -21.17 -27.37
CA GLN A 495 4.64 -21.73 -26.85
C GLN A 495 4.86 -22.56 -25.57
N SER A 496 5.91 -23.39 -25.52
CA SER A 496 6.18 -24.23 -24.35
C SER A 496 6.47 -23.39 -23.09
N SER A 497 7.25 -22.32 -23.27
CA SER A 497 7.54 -21.37 -22.17
C SER A 497 6.28 -20.66 -21.67
N LEU A 498 5.40 -20.29 -22.61
CA LEU A 498 4.10 -19.69 -22.24
C LEU A 498 3.19 -20.66 -21.50
N ASP A 499 3.22 -21.95 -21.85
CA ASP A 499 2.42 -22.97 -21.19
C ASP A 499 2.88 -23.21 -19.74
N GLU A 500 4.20 -23.16 -19.48
CA GLU A 500 4.74 -23.21 -18.12
C GLU A 500 4.32 -21.98 -17.28
N ILE A 501 4.38 -20.77 -17.85
CA ILE A 501 3.90 -19.52 -17.21
C ILE A 501 2.40 -19.62 -16.98
N THR A 502 1.65 -20.20 -17.90
CA THR A 502 0.19 -20.40 -17.80
C THR A 502 -0.17 -21.24 -16.57
N GLU A 503 0.58 -22.30 -16.28
CA GLU A 503 0.33 -23.14 -15.11
C GLU A 503 0.47 -22.37 -13.79
N TYR A 504 1.45 -21.48 -13.71
CA TYR A 504 1.56 -20.58 -12.56
C TYR A 504 0.29 -19.73 -12.38
N TRP A 505 -0.18 -19.09 -13.45
CA TRP A 505 -1.37 -18.24 -13.39
C TRP A 505 -2.66 -19.03 -13.11
N ARG A 506 -2.77 -20.27 -13.63
CA ARG A 506 -3.88 -21.17 -13.34
C ARG A 506 -4.00 -21.43 -11.84
N CYS A 507 -2.89 -21.76 -11.21
CA CYS A 507 -2.82 -22.01 -9.77
C CYS A 507 -3.01 -20.73 -8.95
N THR A 508 -2.41 -19.63 -9.37
CA THR A 508 -2.50 -18.34 -8.68
C THR A 508 -3.94 -17.80 -8.70
N ARG A 509 -4.66 -17.93 -9.82
CA ARG A 509 -6.05 -17.49 -9.94
C ARG A 509 -6.96 -18.08 -8.87
N GLU A 510 -6.72 -19.32 -8.44
CA GLU A 510 -7.51 -19.98 -7.40
C GLU A 510 -7.53 -19.18 -6.08
N PHE A 511 -6.46 -18.46 -5.72
CA PHE A 511 -6.41 -17.62 -4.52
C PHE A 511 -7.37 -16.44 -4.57
N TYR A 512 -7.76 -16.02 -5.79
CA TYR A 512 -8.57 -14.84 -6.06
C TYR A 512 -10.03 -15.15 -6.40
N THR A 513 -10.45 -16.42 -6.25
CA THR A 513 -11.83 -16.86 -6.46
C THR A 513 -12.88 -15.98 -5.76
N PRO A 514 -12.66 -15.45 -4.53
CA PRO A 514 -13.63 -14.55 -3.89
C PRO A 514 -13.89 -13.26 -4.65
N PHE A 515 -12.98 -12.86 -5.54
CA PHE A 515 -13.07 -11.62 -6.31
C PHE A 515 -13.51 -11.84 -7.75
N GLU A 516 -13.68 -13.10 -8.16
CA GLU A 516 -14.21 -13.41 -9.50
C GLU A 516 -15.60 -12.81 -9.64
N ALA A 517 -15.75 -11.98 -10.66
CA ALA A 517 -17.09 -11.56 -11.05
C ALA A 517 -17.88 -12.83 -11.45
N SER A 518 -19.13 -12.93 -11.03
CA SER A 518 -20.04 -13.96 -11.53
C SER A 518 -20.13 -13.79 -13.05
N VAL A 519 -19.40 -14.64 -13.76
CA VAL A 519 -19.15 -14.46 -15.18
C VAL A 519 -20.38 -14.94 -15.94
N LEU A 520 -21.10 -14.00 -16.52
CA LEU A 520 -22.04 -14.33 -17.60
C LEU A 520 -21.24 -14.77 -18.83
N PRO A 521 -21.70 -15.78 -19.57
CA PRO A 521 -21.05 -16.16 -20.83
C PRO A 521 -20.94 -14.96 -21.77
N SER A 522 -19.88 -14.95 -22.60
CA SER A 522 -19.74 -13.94 -23.66
C SER A 522 -21.02 -13.90 -24.51
N THR A 523 -21.55 -12.70 -24.79
CA THR A 523 -22.82 -12.53 -25.48
C THR A 523 -22.77 -11.37 -26.48
N SER A 524 -23.57 -11.50 -27.55
CA SER A 524 -23.74 -10.42 -28.52
C SER A 524 -24.58 -9.24 -28.00
N ASP A 525 -25.18 -9.34 -26.82
CA ASP A 525 -25.92 -8.23 -26.20
C ASP A 525 -25.02 -7.02 -25.93
N LEU A 526 -23.71 -7.24 -25.84
CA LEU A 526 -22.71 -6.20 -25.80
C LEU A 526 -22.92 -5.15 -26.89
N TYR A 527 -23.25 -5.57 -28.10
CA TYR A 527 -23.44 -4.65 -29.25
C TYR A 527 -24.70 -3.79 -29.13
N ASN A 528 -25.60 -4.11 -28.17
CA ASN A 528 -26.79 -3.32 -27.87
C ASN A 528 -26.51 -2.25 -26.81
N HIS A 529 -25.83 -2.63 -25.73
CA HIS A 529 -25.61 -1.71 -24.60
C HIS A 529 -24.20 -1.04 -24.61
N GLU A 530 -23.23 -1.63 -25.30
CA GLU A 530 -21.85 -1.10 -25.48
C GLU A 530 -21.12 -0.78 -24.18
N MET A 531 -21.41 -1.49 -23.08
CA MET A 531 -20.73 -1.27 -21.80
C MET A 531 -19.29 -1.78 -21.86
N PRO A 532 -18.31 -1.01 -21.33
CA PRO A 532 -16.96 -1.52 -21.13
C PRO A 532 -16.93 -2.72 -20.19
N GLY A 533 -16.02 -3.68 -20.43
CA GLY A 533 -15.96 -4.93 -19.67
C GLY A 533 -15.87 -4.73 -18.15
N GLY A 534 -14.96 -3.88 -17.67
CA GLY A 534 -14.84 -3.56 -16.24
C GLY A 534 -16.04 -2.82 -15.66
N GLN A 535 -16.75 -2.00 -16.48
CA GLN A 535 -17.98 -1.33 -16.06
C GLN A 535 -19.13 -2.31 -15.94
N TYR A 536 -19.24 -3.26 -16.86
CA TYR A 536 -20.29 -4.27 -16.85
C TYR A 536 -20.30 -5.05 -15.52
N THR A 537 -19.15 -5.55 -15.10
CA THR A 537 -19.02 -6.31 -13.84
C THR A 537 -19.29 -5.46 -12.60
N ASN A 538 -18.79 -4.21 -12.59
CA ASN A 538 -19.00 -3.30 -11.47
C ASN A 538 -20.46 -2.84 -11.36
N LEU A 539 -21.10 -2.52 -12.49
CA LEU A 539 -22.49 -2.06 -12.53
C LEU A 539 -23.46 -3.19 -12.13
N PHE A 540 -23.18 -4.44 -12.53
CA PHE A 540 -23.95 -5.60 -12.11
C PHE A 540 -23.90 -5.80 -10.59
N ALA A 541 -22.69 -5.69 -9.98
CA ALA A 541 -22.54 -5.77 -8.53
C ALA A 541 -23.30 -4.65 -7.80
N GLN A 542 -23.31 -3.43 -8.36
CA GLN A 542 -24.08 -2.31 -7.82
C GLN A 542 -25.59 -2.56 -7.96
N ALA A 543 -26.04 -3.07 -9.10
CA ALA A 543 -27.45 -3.44 -9.31
C ALA A 543 -27.90 -4.51 -8.31
N GLN A 544 -27.08 -5.53 -8.05
CA GLN A 544 -27.34 -6.53 -7.01
C GLN A 544 -27.47 -5.91 -5.61
N ALA A 545 -26.57 -5.01 -5.25
CA ALA A 545 -26.61 -4.31 -3.96
C ALA A 545 -27.86 -3.44 -3.78
N LEU A 546 -28.43 -2.93 -4.89
CA LEU A 546 -29.68 -2.16 -4.92
C LEU A 546 -30.93 -3.03 -5.06
N GLY A 547 -30.81 -4.37 -5.13
CA GLY A 547 -31.93 -5.26 -5.33
C GLY A 547 -32.48 -5.28 -6.77
N LEU A 548 -31.71 -4.81 -7.74
CA LEU A 548 -32.12 -4.71 -9.17
C LEU A 548 -31.52 -5.85 -10.03
N ALA A 549 -31.01 -6.92 -9.42
CA ALA A 549 -30.41 -8.04 -10.17
C ALA A 549 -31.37 -8.65 -11.19
N ASP A 550 -32.64 -8.84 -10.83
CA ASP A 550 -33.69 -9.41 -11.71
C ASP A 550 -34.10 -8.45 -12.85
N ARG A 551 -33.79 -7.15 -12.73
CA ARG A 551 -34.02 -6.11 -13.74
C ARG A 551 -32.76 -5.82 -14.58
N TRP A 552 -31.76 -6.68 -14.58
CA TRP A 552 -30.48 -6.42 -15.25
C TRP A 552 -30.61 -6.10 -16.75
N ALA A 553 -31.48 -6.83 -17.46
CA ALA A 553 -31.75 -6.56 -18.88
C ALA A 553 -32.32 -5.14 -19.12
N GLU A 554 -33.15 -4.65 -18.20
CA GLU A 554 -33.67 -3.29 -18.23
C GLU A 554 -32.56 -2.25 -17.94
N VAL A 555 -31.70 -2.54 -16.95
CA VAL A 555 -30.51 -1.67 -16.67
C VAL A 555 -29.64 -1.54 -17.91
N CYS A 556 -29.35 -2.64 -18.62
CA CYS A 556 -28.56 -2.62 -19.85
C CYS A 556 -29.23 -1.77 -20.94
N LYS A 557 -30.55 -1.90 -21.11
CA LYS A 557 -31.31 -1.09 -22.09
C LYS A 557 -31.26 0.40 -21.74
N ILE A 558 -31.59 0.73 -20.48
CA ILE A 558 -31.58 2.14 -20.00
C ILE A 558 -30.18 2.72 -20.08
N TYR A 559 -29.11 1.93 -19.86
CA TYR A 559 -27.73 2.37 -20.05
C TYR A 559 -27.49 2.84 -21.51
N ALA A 560 -27.93 2.07 -22.49
CA ALA A 560 -27.83 2.47 -23.90
C ALA A 560 -28.66 3.74 -24.19
N ASP A 561 -29.90 3.81 -23.68
CA ASP A 561 -30.76 4.97 -23.84
C ASP A 561 -30.16 6.24 -23.16
N CYS A 562 -29.56 6.11 -21.97
CA CYS A 562 -28.82 7.19 -21.30
C CYS A 562 -27.63 7.67 -22.14
N ASN A 563 -26.89 6.76 -22.77
CA ASN A 563 -25.80 7.16 -23.65
C ASN A 563 -26.28 7.97 -24.85
N GLN A 564 -27.41 7.59 -25.47
CA GLN A 564 -28.04 8.34 -26.57
C GLN A 564 -28.54 9.71 -26.08
N LEU A 565 -29.17 9.77 -24.90
CA LEU A 565 -29.59 11.02 -24.26
C LEU A 565 -28.41 12.00 -24.09
N LEU A 566 -27.24 11.49 -23.65
CA LEU A 566 -26.02 12.28 -23.46
C LEU A 566 -25.32 12.66 -24.78
N GLY A 567 -25.88 12.25 -25.94
CA GLY A 567 -25.39 12.58 -27.27
C GLY A 567 -24.41 11.53 -27.83
N ASP A 568 -24.55 10.26 -27.46
CA ASP A 568 -23.71 9.15 -27.89
C ASP A 568 -22.23 9.43 -27.62
N ILE A 569 -21.87 9.40 -26.34
CA ILE A 569 -20.50 9.69 -25.88
C ILE A 569 -19.63 8.44 -25.83
N VAL A 570 -18.32 8.62 -25.81
CA VAL A 570 -17.34 7.55 -25.52
C VAL A 570 -17.53 7.08 -24.08
N LYS A 571 -17.58 5.75 -23.88
CA LYS A 571 -17.84 5.10 -22.60
C LYS A 571 -16.59 4.39 -22.09
N VAL A 572 -15.81 5.07 -21.27
CA VAL A 572 -14.65 4.54 -20.54
C VAL A 572 -14.54 5.26 -19.21
N THR A 573 -14.00 4.63 -18.19
CA THR A 573 -13.83 5.29 -16.88
C THR A 573 -13.11 6.64 -16.98
N PRO A 574 -13.66 7.76 -16.45
CA PRO A 574 -14.81 7.85 -15.53
C PRO A 574 -16.19 8.03 -16.19
N THR A 575 -16.32 8.32 -17.50
CA THR A 575 -17.60 8.63 -18.15
C THR A 575 -18.57 7.46 -18.12
N SER A 576 -18.08 6.22 -18.35
CA SER A 576 -18.91 5.01 -18.27
C SER A 576 -19.58 4.82 -16.90
N LYS A 577 -18.89 5.26 -15.82
CA LYS A 577 -19.46 5.23 -14.47
C LYS A 577 -20.64 6.21 -14.38
N ALA A 578 -20.49 7.43 -14.87
CA ALA A 578 -21.57 8.43 -14.81
C ALA A 578 -22.82 7.98 -15.61
N VAL A 579 -22.62 7.37 -16.80
CA VAL A 579 -23.72 6.76 -17.58
C VAL A 579 -24.39 5.64 -16.78
N GLY A 580 -23.62 4.78 -16.11
CA GLY A 580 -24.12 3.70 -15.25
C GLY A 580 -24.89 4.20 -14.03
N ASP A 581 -24.35 5.24 -13.36
CA ASP A 581 -25.01 5.86 -12.21
C ASP A 581 -26.38 6.45 -12.62
N LEU A 582 -26.47 7.09 -13.80
CA LEU A 582 -27.72 7.58 -14.35
C LEU A 582 -28.70 6.43 -14.67
N ALA A 583 -28.24 5.37 -15.31
CA ALA A 583 -29.07 4.23 -15.65
C ALA A 583 -29.63 3.54 -14.39
N LEU A 584 -28.79 3.28 -13.38
CA LEU A 584 -29.26 2.70 -12.09
C LEU A 584 -30.24 3.62 -11.38
N PHE A 585 -29.98 4.94 -11.39
CA PHE A 585 -30.88 5.92 -10.81
C PHE A 585 -32.27 5.89 -11.47
N LEU A 586 -32.33 5.86 -12.81
CA LEU A 586 -33.60 5.80 -13.54
C LEU A 586 -34.34 4.51 -13.27
N VAL A 587 -33.68 3.35 -13.35
CA VAL A 587 -34.30 2.05 -13.08
C VAL A 587 -34.79 1.93 -11.64
N ALA A 588 -34.02 2.40 -10.67
CA ALA A 588 -34.38 2.35 -9.25
C ALA A 588 -35.62 3.22 -8.92
N ASN A 589 -35.86 4.26 -9.71
CA ASN A 589 -37.01 5.17 -9.55
C ASN A 589 -38.14 4.92 -10.58
N ASP A 590 -38.09 3.84 -11.33
CA ASP A 590 -39.08 3.49 -12.40
C ASP A 590 -39.24 4.64 -13.42
N MET A 591 -38.13 5.27 -13.82
CA MET A 591 -38.12 6.40 -14.76
C MET A 591 -37.48 5.99 -16.09
N SER A 592 -37.85 6.68 -17.14
CA SER A 592 -37.29 6.60 -18.50
C SER A 592 -36.37 7.80 -18.80
N THR A 593 -35.66 7.77 -19.93
CA THR A 593 -34.87 8.90 -20.43
C THR A 593 -35.74 10.09 -20.85
N ASP A 594 -37.00 9.87 -21.24
CA ASP A 594 -37.94 10.96 -21.52
C ASP A 594 -38.30 11.74 -20.26
N ASP A 595 -38.39 11.08 -19.13
CA ASP A 595 -38.62 11.72 -17.83
C ASP A 595 -37.47 12.69 -17.42
N VAL A 596 -36.23 12.39 -17.87
CA VAL A 596 -35.10 13.30 -17.64
C VAL A 596 -35.36 14.66 -18.29
N LEU A 597 -35.96 14.69 -19.47
CA LEU A 597 -36.21 15.92 -20.22
C LEU A 597 -37.50 16.62 -19.82
N ASP A 598 -38.38 15.98 -19.05
CA ASP A 598 -39.64 16.53 -18.57
C ASP A 598 -39.37 17.59 -17.47
N GLU A 599 -39.54 18.86 -17.83
CA GLU A 599 -39.31 19.98 -16.90
C GLU A 599 -40.33 20.03 -15.73
N SER A 600 -41.45 19.31 -15.84
CA SER A 600 -42.46 19.21 -14.76
C SER A 600 -42.02 18.32 -13.58
N LYS A 601 -41.02 17.46 -13.79
CA LYS A 601 -40.47 16.56 -12.78
C LYS A 601 -39.26 17.14 -12.10
N GLU A 602 -39.27 17.21 -10.79
CA GLU A 602 -38.08 17.60 -10.02
C GLU A 602 -37.20 16.36 -9.79
N ILE A 603 -35.99 16.35 -10.36
CA ILE A 603 -35.06 15.21 -10.32
C ILE A 603 -33.80 15.63 -9.63
N ALA A 604 -33.37 14.89 -8.61
CA ALA A 604 -32.06 15.02 -7.98
C ALA A 604 -31.07 14.07 -8.69
N PHE A 605 -30.35 14.59 -9.69
CA PHE A 605 -29.37 13.80 -10.45
C PHE A 605 -28.17 13.40 -9.61
N PRO A 606 -27.57 12.22 -9.85
CA PRO A 606 -26.29 11.84 -9.26
C PRO A 606 -25.20 12.89 -9.58
N GLU A 607 -24.35 13.23 -8.60
CA GLU A 607 -23.31 14.26 -8.78
C GLU A 607 -22.35 13.89 -9.93
N SER A 608 -22.05 12.59 -10.11
CA SER A 608 -21.20 12.11 -11.23
C SER A 608 -21.77 12.47 -12.61
N VAL A 609 -23.10 12.55 -12.73
CA VAL A 609 -23.79 12.94 -13.97
C VAL A 609 -23.76 14.46 -14.14
N ILE A 610 -23.97 15.20 -13.06
CA ILE A 610 -23.86 16.67 -13.07
C ILE A 610 -22.43 17.09 -13.43
N ASP A 611 -21.43 16.47 -12.86
CA ASP A 611 -20.01 16.71 -13.14
C ASP A 611 -19.67 16.38 -14.60
N LEU A 612 -20.16 15.25 -15.13
CA LEU A 612 -19.93 14.87 -16.51
C LEU A 612 -20.50 15.91 -17.48
N VAL A 613 -21.79 16.23 -17.35
CA VAL A 613 -22.48 17.17 -18.26
C VAL A 613 -22.03 18.61 -18.04
N GLY A 614 -21.62 18.94 -16.81
CA GLY A 614 -21.01 20.22 -16.43
C GLY A 614 -19.58 20.44 -16.99
N GLY A 615 -19.00 19.44 -17.67
CA GLY A 615 -17.69 19.55 -18.32
C GLY A 615 -16.49 19.28 -17.43
N MET A 616 -16.67 18.82 -16.17
CA MET A 616 -15.57 18.48 -15.27
C MET A 616 -14.72 17.30 -15.77
N MET A 617 -15.25 16.49 -16.69
CA MET A 617 -14.56 15.35 -17.31
C MET A 617 -14.07 15.66 -18.73
N GLY A 618 -14.21 16.89 -19.21
CA GLY A 618 -13.90 17.30 -20.58
C GLY A 618 -15.14 17.39 -21.47
N GLN A 619 -14.93 17.50 -22.79
CA GLN A 619 -15.97 17.70 -23.79
C GLN A 619 -16.01 16.54 -24.77
N PRO A 620 -17.20 15.92 -25.01
CA PRO A 620 -17.34 14.93 -26.06
C PRO A 620 -17.30 15.56 -27.46
N PRO A 621 -16.98 14.80 -28.51
CA PRO A 621 -17.11 15.27 -29.88
C PRO A 621 -18.53 15.78 -30.18
N GLY A 622 -18.62 17.03 -30.61
CA GLY A 622 -19.89 17.72 -30.86
C GLY A 622 -20.61 18.30 -29.64
N GLY A 623 -20.01 18.21 -28.44
CA GLY A 623 -20.58 18.69 -27.19
C GLY A 623 -21.72 17.81 -26.65
N PHE A 624 -22.20 18.15 -25.46
CA PHE A 624 -23.45 17.58 -24.91
C PHE A 624 -24.68 18.29 -25.51
N PRO A 625 -25.84 17.62 -25.63
CA PRO A 625 -27.07 18.28 -26.10
C PRO A 625 -27.47 19.44 -25.18
N GLU A 626 -27.78 20.60 -25.74
CA GLU A 626 -28.09 21.80 -24.96
C GLU A 626 -29.25 21.61 -23.96
N LYS A 627 -30.30 20.85 -24.37
CA LYS A 627 -31.42 20.51 -23.48
C LYS A 627 -30.98 19.72 -22.25
N VAL A 628 -30.02 18.82 -22.42
CA VAL A 628 -29.46 17.99 -21.34
C VAL A 628 -28.61 18.84 -20.41
N ILE A 629 -27.75 19.72 -20.96
CA ILE A 629 -26.95 20.64 -20.17
C ILE A 629 -27.85 21.49 -19.27
N LYS A 630 -28.85 22.18 -19.87
CA LYS A 630 -29.77 23.04 -19.15
C LYS A 630 -30.51 22.28 -18.04
N ARG A 631 -30.94 21.07 -18.34
CA ARG A 631 -31.74 20.26 -17.41
C ARG A 631 -30.95 19.70 -16.22
N ILE A 632 -29.72 19.24 -16.46
CA ILE A 632 -28.89 18.57 -15.45
C ILE A 632 -28.04 19.57 -14.67
N VAL A 633 -27.38 20.50 -15.36
CA VAL A 633 -26.41 21.44 -14.75
C VAL A 633 -27.12 22.60 -14.01
N ARG A 634 -28.32 22.97 -14.48
CA ARG A 634 -29.16 24.01 -13.89
C ARG A 634 -28.45 25.37 -13.81
N ASP A 635 -28.32 25.93 -12.59
CA ASP A 635 -27.73 27.24 -12.31
C ASP A 635 -26.19 27.26 -12.31
N ARG A 636 -25.52 26.10 -12.49
CA ARG A 636 -24.06 26.03 -12.60
C ARG A 636 -23.63 26.42 -14.02
N GLU A 637 -22.53 27.15 -14.14
CA GLU A 637 -21.91 27.42 -15.45
C GLU A 637 -21.13 26.18 -15.92
N PRO A 638 -21.42 25.62 -17.11
CA PRO A 638 -20.66 24.50 -17.63
C PRO A 638 -19.24 24.91 -18.01
N ILE A 639 -18.28 24.07 -17.71
CA ILE A 639 -16.88 24.26 -18.06
C ILE A 639 -16.68 23.83 -19.52
N THR A 640 -16.27 24.76 -20.38
CA THR A 640 -15.99 24.50 -21.79
C THR A 640 -14.51 24.35 -22.08
N ASN A 641 -13.67 24.93 -21.21
CA ASN A 641 -12.22 24.82 -21.27
C ASN A 641 -11.73 23.56 -20.54
N ARG A 642 -10.46 23.27 -20.66
CA ARG A 642 -9.84 22.13 -19.99
C ARG A 642 -9.89 22.33 -18.45
N PRO A 643 -10.51 21.41 -17.69
CA PRO A 643 -10.64 21.56 -16.24
C PRO A 643 -9.29 21.76 -15.53
N GLY A 644 -8.26 21.02 -15.92
CA GLY A 644 -6.90 21.12 -15.35
C GLY A 644 -6.25 22.50 -15.52
N GLU A 645 -6.68 23.30 -16.51
CA GLU A 645 -6.21 24.66 -16.74
C GLU A 645 -6.77 25.66 -15.72
N SER A 646 -8.02 25.42 -15.28
CA SER A 646 -8.72 26.26 -14.30
C SER A 646 -8.32 25.92 -12.85
N LEU A 647 -7.76 24.74 -12.60
CA LEU A 647 -7.36 24.32 -11.27
C LEU A 647 -6.09 25.06 -10.82
N PRO A 648 -6.06 25.58 -9.59
CA PRO A 648 -4.84 26.20 -9.07
C PRO A 648 -3.72 25.15 -8.97
N ALA A 649 -2.50 25.58 -9.28
CA ALA A 649 -1.34 24.71 -9.15
C ALA A 649 -1.22 24.21 -7.71
N ALA A 650 -1.01 22.90 -7.55
CA ALA A 650 -0.83 22.29 -6.23
C ALA A 650 0.47 22.79 -5.57
N ASP A 651 0.39 23.14 -4.31
CA ASP A 651 1.54 23.49 -3.48
C ASP A 651 2.17 22.22 -2.87
N PHE A 652 3.26 21.77 -3.48
CA PHE A 652 3.99 20.60 -3.02
C PHE A 652 4.67 20.79 -1.67
N ALA A 653 5.05 22.04 -1.33
CA ALA A 653 5.67 22.32 -0.04
C ALA A 653 4.63 22.22 1.09
N ALA A 654 3.46 22.82 0.91
CA ALA A 654 2.34 22.69 1.84
C ALA A 654 1.89 21.23 1.99
N ALA A 655 1.75 20.49 0.88
CA ALA A 655 1.43 19.06 0.90
C ALA A 655 2.49 18.26 1.65
N GLY A 656 3.78 18.57 1.47
CA GLY A 656 4.88 17.93 2.18
C GLY A 656 4.80 18.14 3.69
N VAL A 657 4.44 19.33 4.15
CA VAL A 657 4.21 19.62 5.58
C VAL A 657 3.06 18.77 6.14
N GLU A 658 1.95 18.64 5.41
CA GLU A 658 0.82 17.82 5.84
C GLU A 658 1.20 16.34 5.90
N VAL A 659 1.90 15.81 4.90
CA VAL A 659 2.37 14.42 4.89
C VAL A 659 3.32 14.17 6.05
N LYS A 660 4.24 15.09 6.33
CA LYS A 660 5.19 15.00 7.45
C LYS A 660 4.47 14.87 8.80
N LYS A 661 3.36 15.59 9.02
CA LYS A 661 2.61 15.54 10.28
C LYS A 661 2.15 14.12 10.61
N PHE A 662 1.52 13.44 9.65
CA PHE A 662 1.02 12.08 9.92
C PHE A 662 2.07 10.98 9.71
N MET A 663 3.12 11.18 8.90
CA MET A 663 4.22 10.21 8.76
C MET A 663 5.23 10.29 9.90
N GLN A 664 5.40 11.44 10.53
CA GLN A 664 6.40 11.73 11.56
C GLN A 664 7.85 11.57 11.05
N ARG A 665 8.07 11.79 9.77
CA ARG A 665 9.37 11.86 9.10
C ARG A 665 9.27 12.70 7.82
N GLU A 666 10.41 13.06 7.24
CA GLU A 666 10.43 13.74 5.94
C GLU A 666 9.85 12.83 4.85
N PRO A 667 8.85 13.30 4.09
CA PRO A 667 8.29 12.54 2.97
C PRO A 667 9.19 12.64 1.74
N THR A 668 9.19 11.59 0.95
CA THR A 668 9.77 11.59 -0.39
C THR A 668 8.86 12.34 -1.38
N ARG A 669 9.41 12.71 -2.55
CA ARG A 669 8.62 13.33 -3.62
C ARG A 669 7.46 12.46 -4.06
N ARG A 670 7.67 11.14 -4.20
CA ARG A 670 6.63 10.16 -4.57
C ARG A 670 5.50 10.09 -3.55
N GLU A 671 5.81 10.18 -2.27
CA GLU A 671 4.81 10.19 -1.19
C GLU A 671 3.96 11.46 -1.23
N ILE A 672 4.56 12.61 -1.53
CA ILE A 672 3.83 13.87 -1.71
C ILE A 672 2.91 13.78 -2.93
N VAL A 673 3.39 13.27 -4.06
CA VAL A 673 2.58 13.05 -5.28
C VAL A 673 1.42 12.10 -4.98
N THR A 674 1.66 11.01 -4.27
CA THR A 674 0.62 10.05 -3.87
C THR A 674 -0.45 10.69 -3.00
N TYR A 675 -0.04 11.53 -2.05
CA TYR A 675 -0.98 12.28 -1.20
C TYR A 675 -1.81 13.26 -2.02
N LEU A 676 -1.21 13.99 -2.96
CA LEU A 676 -1.95 14.91 -3.84
C LEU A 676 -2.96 14.20 -4.73
N LEU A 677 -2.65 12.98 -5.17
CA LEU A 677 -3.57 12.15 -5.97
C LEU A 677 -4.70 11.54 -5.12
N TYR A 678 -4.39 11.06 -3.92
CA TYR A 678 -5.30 10.30 -3.06
C TYR A 678 -5.14 10.62 -1.57
N PRO A 679 -5.50 11.81 -1.10
CA PRO A 679 -5.19 12.26 0.26
C PRO A 679 -5.68 11.31 1.35
N LYS A 680 -6.97 10.93 1.30
CA LYS A 680 -7.58 10.04 2.29
C LYS A 680 -7.01 8.63 2.22
N VAL A 681 -6.93 8.06 1.02
CA VAL A 681 -6.44 6.67 0.82
C VAL A 681 -5.00 6.53 1.29
N TYR A 682 -4.16 7.53 0.99
CA TYR A 682 -2.77 7.50 1.40
C TYR A 682 -2.61 7.63 2.92
N LYS A 683 -3.40 8.50 3.58
CA LYS A 683 -3.42 8.62 5.04
C LYS A 683 -3.84 7.30 5.70
N ASP A 684 -4.88 6.66 5.19
CA ASP A 684 -5.37 5.36 5.69
C ASP A 684 -4.32 4.26 5.49
N PHE A 685 -3.64 4.25 4.34
CA PHE A 685 -2.54 3.34 4.05
C PHE A 685 -1.38 3.52 5.02
N VAL A 686 -0.93 4.76 5.26
CA VAL A 686 0.15 5.05 6.21
C VAL A 686 -0.23 4.65 7.63
N THR A 687 -1.46 4.85 8.04
CA THR A 687 -1.98 4.41 9.34
C THR A 687 -1.91 2.90 9.48
N HIS A 688 -2.36 2.17 8.47
CA HIS A 688 -2.24 0.71 8.42
C HIS A 688 -0.76 0.27 8.48
N TYR A 689 0.10 0.90 7.69
CA TYR A 689 1.53 0.58 7.67
C TYR A 689 2.22 0.84 9.02
N LYS A 690 1.81 1.88 9.74
CA LYS A 690 2.31 2.13 11.10
C LYS A 690 1.93 1.02 12.07
N THR A 691 0.73 0.47 11.96
CA THR A 691 0.20 -0.60 12.82
C THR A 691 0.81 -1.95 12.46
N TYR A 692 0.75 -2.34 11.20
CA TYR A 692 1.03 -3.71 10.74
C TYR A 692 2.36 -3.85 9.97
N GLY A 693 2.97 -2.73 9.55
CA GLY A 693 4.19 -2.75 8.73
C GLY A 693 3.91 -3.10 7.27
N ASN A 694 4.95 -3.55 6.57
CA ASN A 694 4.83 -4.01 5.19
C ASN A 694 4.26 -5.43 5.15
N VAL A 695 3.07 -5.59 4.59
CA VAL A 695 2.37 -6.89 4.46
C VAL A 695 2.48 -7.48 3.06
N SER A 696 3.15 -6.79 2.12
CA SER A 696 3.23 -7.22 0.71
C SER A 696 3.95 -8.55 0.51
N GLY A 697 4.88 -8.91 1.41
CA GLY A 697 5.61 -10.16 1.36
C GLY A 697 4.87 -11.38 1.92
N ILE A 698 3.74 -11.19 2.62
CA ILE A 698 2.94 -12.31 3.14
C ILE A 698 2.31 -13.06 1.97
N PRO A 699 2.43 -14.42 1.89
CA PRO A 699 1.79 -15.18 0.82
C PRO A 699 0.27 -14.96 0.78
N THR A 700 -0.28 -14.90 -0.41
CA THR A 700 -1.66 -14.48 -0.67
C THR A 700 -2.73 -15.28 0.07
N PRO A 701 -2.62 -16.62 0.22
CA PRO A 701 -3.61 -17.37 1.02
C PRO A 701 -3.65 -16.91 2.47
N TYR A 702 -2.51 -16.60 3.07
CA TYR A 702 -2.45 -16.18 4.49
C TYR A 702 -2.86 -14.71 4.68
N PHE A 703 -2.63 -13.89 3.68
CA PHE A 703 -3.09 -12.50 3.69
C PHE A 703 -4.62 -12.40 3.67
N PHE A 704 -5.30 -13.19 2.83
CA PHE A 704 -6.75 -13.14 2.70
C PHE A 704 -7.48 -14.04 3.69
N PHE A 705 -6.97 -15.25 3.94
CA PHE A 705 -7.73 -16.28 4.64
C PHE A 705 -7.13 -16.66 6.01
N GLY A 706 -6.00 -16.06 6.41
CA GLY A 706 -5.27 -16.42 7.61
C GLY A 706 -4.65 -17.83 7.55
N GLN A 707 -3.88 -18.18 8.57
CA GLN A 707 -3.29 -19.51 8.74
C GLN A 707 -4.25 -20.43 9.50
N GLN A 708 -4.17 -21.75 9.20
CA GLN A 708 -4.75 -22.81 10.03
C GLN A 708 -3.73 -23.27 11.06
N PRO A 709 -4.16 -23.83 12.22
CA PRO A 709 -3.24 -24.37 13.22
C PRO A 709 -2.26 -25.40 12.62
N GLY A 710 -0.97 -25.17 12.83
CA GLY A 710 0.11 -26.00 12.31
C GLY A 710 0.66 -25.58 10.94
N GLU A 711 -0.03 -24.70 10.20
CA GLU A 711 0.50 -24.17 8.93
C GLU A 711 1.68 -23.24 9.18
N GLU A 712 2.67 -23.33 8.28
CA GLU A 712 3.85 -22.46 8.30
C GLU A 712 4.17 -21.90 6.90
N PHE A 713 4.80 -20.75 6.87
CA PHE A 713 5.33 -20.15 5.65
C PHE A 713 6.61 -19.37 5.92
N ALA A 714 7.42 -19.20 4.88
CA ALA A 714 8.59 -18.35 4.90
C ALA A 714 8.28 -16.99 4.27
N VAL A 715 8.82 -15.92 4.83
CA VAL A 715 8.71 -14.55 4.30
C VAL A 715 10.03 -13.80 4.47
N ASP A 716 10.48 -13.17 3.40
CA ASP A 716 11.64 -12.29 3.43
C ASP A 716 11.20 -10.90 3.88
N ILE A 717 11.72 -10.45 5.03
CA ILE A 717 11.43 -9.12 5.56
C ILE A 717 12.51 -8.09 5.21
N GLU A 718 13.64 -8.55 4.74
CA GLU A 718 14.82 -7.79 4.34
C GLU A 718 15.75 -8.74 3.59
N GLU A 719 16.60 -8.21 2.72
CA GLU A 719 17.60 -9.02 2.01
C GLU A 719 18.42 -9.86 3.00
N GLY A 720 18.51 -11.16 2.74
CA GLY A 720 19.19 -12.13 3.62
C GLY A 720 18.51 -12.39 4.98
N LYS A 721 17.24 -11.96 5.17
CA LYS A 721 16.51 -12.15 6.42
C LYS A 721 15.13 -12.73 6.21
N THR A 722 15.08 -14.06 6.22
CA THR A 722 13.84 -14.83 6.11
C THR A 722 13.27 -15.15 7.50
N LEU A 723 11.97 -15.00 7.66
CA LEU A 723 11.21 -15.45 8.82
C LEU A 723 10.36 -16.64 8.44
N ILE A 724 10.41 -17.70 9.25
CA ILE A 724 9.48 -18.82 9.20
C ILE A 724 8.42 -18.57 10.26
N VAL A 725 7.17 -18.42 9.84
CA VAL A 725 6.02 -18.14 10.70
C VAL A 725 5.09 -19.34 10.71
N LYS A 726 4.93 -19.94 11.91
CA LYS A 726 4.00 -21.03 12.12
C LYS A 726 2.92 -20.58 13.09
N PHE A 727 1.66 -20.79 12.74
CA PHE A 727 0.54 -20.54 13.63
C PHE A 727 0.29 -21.74 14.54
N LEU A 728 0.10 -21.50 15.85
CA LEU A 728 -0.13 -22.54 16.84
C LEU A 728 -1.60 -22.59 17.30
N THR A 729 -2.07 -21.54 17.94
CA THR A 729 -3.42 -21.47 18.50
C THR A 729 -3.83 -20.06 18.87
N VAL A 730 -5.12 -19.88 19.23
CA VAL A 730 -5.70 -18.63 19.75
C VAL A 730 -6.23 -18.89 21.17
N SER A 731 -6.02 -17.93 22.08
CA SER A 731 -6.61 -17.97 23.42
C SER A 731 -8.12 -17.81 23.41
N GLU A 732 -8.75 -18.11 24.52
CA GLU A 732 -10.09 -17.59 24.80
C GLU A 732 -10.07 -16.05 24.86
N GLY A 733 -11.23 -15.43 24.74
CA GLY A 733 -11.36 -13.97 24.86
C GLY A 733 -10.98 -13.49 26.25
N HIS A 734 -10.16 -12.46 26.34
CA HIS A 734 -9.85 -11.77 27.58
C HIS A 734 -10.94 -10.76 27.93
N ALA A 735 -11.06 -10.41 29.21
CA ALA A 735 -12.06 -9.44 29.68
C ALA A 735 -11.95 -8.04 29.07
N ASP A 736 -10.77 -7.70 28.55
CA ASP A 736 -10.49 -6.44 27.84
C ASP A 736 -10.87 -6.46 26.35
N GLY A 737 -11.53 -7.52 25.86
CA GLY A 737 -11.94 -7.67 24.47
C GLY A 737 -10.83 -8.09 23.52
N HIS A 738 -9.66 -8.53 24.03
CA HIS A 738 -8.55 -9.01 23.22
C HIS A 738 -8.48 -10.53 23.21
N ARG A 739 -7.82 -11.08 22.19
CA ARG A 739 -7.32 -12.46 22.15
C ARG A 739 -5.82 -12.48 21.93
N THR A 740 -5.18 -13.49 22.50
CA THR A 740 -3.77 -13.76 22.26
C THR A 740 -3.63 -14.85 21.20
N VAL A 741 -2.95 -14.52 20.12
CA VAL A 741 -2.63 -15.46 19.03
C VAL A 741 -1.19 -15.94 19.21
N PHE A 742 -0.99 -17.23 19.27
CA PHE A 742 0.30 -17.85 19.51
C PHE A 742 0.92 -18.34 18.20
N PHE A 743 2.15 -17.94 17.98
CA PHE A 743 2.96 -18.28 16.83
C PHE A 743 4.28 -18.91 17.25
N GLU A 744 4.94 -19.60 16.33
CA GLU A 744 6.35 -19.90 16.36
C GLU A 744 7.04 -19.12 15.25
N LEU A 745 8.08 -18.37 15.59
CA LEU A 745 8.86 -17.56 14.66
C LEU A 745 10.31 -18.06 14.65
N ASN A 746 10.74 -18.66 13.55
CA ASN A 746 12.06 -19.31 13.44
C ASN A 746 12.32 -20.28 14.62
N GLY A 747 11.37 -21.13 14.97
CA GLY A 747 11.46 -22.08 16.07
C GLY A 747 11.32 -21.46 17.47
N GLN A 748 11.01 -20.18 17.60
CA GLN A 748 10.85 -19.49 18.88
C GLN A 748 9.39 -19.08 19.12
N PRO A 749 8.81 -19.38 20.29
CA PRO A 749 7.46 -18.93 20.61
C PRO A 749 7.32 -17.41 20.54
N ARG A 750 6.24 -16.95 19.96
CA ARG A 750 5.82 -15.54 19.87
C ARG A 750 4.32 -15.47 20.02
N ASP A 751 3.85 -14.36 20.51
CA ASP A 751 2.43 -14.07 20.62
C ASP A 751 2.13 -12.66 20.09
N ALA A 752 0.89 -12.47 19.68
CA ALA A 752 0.33 -11.20 19.28
C ALA A 752 -1.03 -11.03 19.98
N SER A 753 -1.22 -9.92 20.65
CA SER A 753 -2.52 -9.54 21.20
C SER A 753 -3.28 -8.74 20.15
N VAL A 754 -4.52 -9.12 19.87
CA VAL A 754 -5.39 -8.47 18.90
C VAL A 754 -6.78 -8.27 19.48
N VAL A 755 -7.42 -7.17 19.10
CA VAL A 755 -8.82 -6.92 19.48
C VAL A 755 -9.71 -7.89 18.73
N ASP A 756 -10.59 -8.60 19.46
CA ASP A 756 -11.63 -9.42 18.86
C ASP A 756 -12.91 -8.58 18.71
N LYS A 757 -13.21 -8.21 17.46
CA LYS A 757 -14.38 -7.39 17.12
C LYS A 757 -15.73 -8.06 17.40
N SER A 758 -15.75 -9.36 17.72
CA SER A 758 -16.95 -10.11 18.08
C SER A 758 -17.25 -10.08 19.57
N LEU A 759 -16.28 -9.67 20.39
CA LEU A 759 -16.44 -9.57 21.83
C LEU A 759 -16.85 -8.13 22.19
N GLU A 760 -17.94 -7.99 22.96
CA GLU A 760 -18.21 -6.73 23.64
C GLU A 760 -17.27 -6.66 24.84
N PRO A 761 -16.47 -5.60 25.01
CA PRO A 761 -15.66 -5.44 26.21
C PRO A 761 -16.61 -5.42 27.43
N ASP A 762 -16.25 -6.17 28.47
CA ASP A 762 -17.01 -6.12 29.74
C ASP A 762 -17.11 -4.65 30.18
N SER A 763 -18.28 -4.25 30.67
CA SER A 763 -18.61 -2.86 31.07
C SER A 763 -17.77 -2.29 32.22
N LEU A 764 -16.71 -2.99 32.63
CA LEU A 764 -15.63 -2.56 33.51
C LEU A 764 -14.47 -1.87 32.79
N ALA A 765 -14.54 -1.70 31.48
CA ALA A 765 -13.55 -0.87 30.73
C ALA A 765 -13.64 0.56 31.29
N ARG A 766 -12.58 0.98 31.97
CA ARG A 766 -12.46 2.35 32.47
C ARG A 766 -12.63 3.33 31.31
N VAL A 767 -13.35 4.41 31.57
CA VAL A 767 -13.54 5.46 30.57
C VAL A 767 -12.16 5.99 30.19
N LYS A 768 -11.82 5.92 28.92
CA LYS A 768 -10.58 6.51 28.40
C LYS A 768 -10.79 7.99 28.09
N ALA A 769 -9.78 8.80 28.36
CA ALA A 769 -9.78 10.20 27.99
C ALA A 769 -9.71 10.33 26.48
N ASP A 770 -10.51 11.21 25.91
CA ASP A 770 -10.32 11.69 24.54
C ASP A 770 -9.18 12.72 24.57
N MET A 771 -8.04 12.36 24.01
CA MET A 771 -6.84 13.20 24.03
C MET A 771 -6.96 14.47 23.17
N ASP A 772 -7.94 14.51 22.28
CA ASP A 772 -8.26 15.71 21.48
C ASP A 772 -9.27 16.63 22.19
N ASN A 773 -9.85 16.18 23.32
CA ASN A 773 -10.77 16.98 24.13
C ASN A 773 -10.01 17.64 25.30
N PRO A 774 -9.86 18.96 25.31
CA PRO A 774 -9.15 19.68 26.36
C PRO A 774 -9.84 19.61 27.75
N ASP A 775 -11.07 19.13 27.80
CA ASP A 775 -11.84 18.97 29.03
C ASP A 775 -11.56 17.61 29.72
N HIS A 776 -10.88 16.69 29.03
CA HIS A 776 -10.53 15.38 29.57
C HIS A 776 -9.07 15.36 30.06
N ILE A 777 -8.90 15.15 31.35
CA ILE A 777 -7.56 14.89 31.93
C ILE A 777 -7.34 13.39 32.02
N GLY A 778 -6.55 12.88 31.07
CA GLY A 778 -6.18 11.45 31.03
C GLY A 778 -4.91 11.15 31.80
N SER A 779 -4.76 9.89 32.22
CA SER A 779 -3.51 9.42 32.80
C SER A 779 -2.39 9.37 31.75
N THR A 780 -1.30 10.05 32.01
CA THR A 780 -0.13 10.09 31.11
C THR A 780 0.74 8.84 31.23
N MET A 781 0.60 8.10 32.36
CA MET A 781 1.35 6.88 32.60
C MET A 781 0.51 5.92 33.46
N PRO A 782 0.82 4.62 33.43
CA PRO A 782 0.22 3.69 34.35
C PRO A 782 0.83 3.88 35.74
N GLY A 783 -0.03 3.82 36.78
CA GLY A 783 0.41 4.01 38.13
C GLY A 783 -0.70 3.95 39.15
N MET A 784 -0.36 4.13 40.42
CA MET A 784 -1.34 4.21 41.52
C MET A 784 -1.62 5.69 41.81
N VAL A 785 -2.88 6.03 41.96
CA VAL A 785 -3.28 7.37 42.43
C VAL A 785 -2.94 7.49 43.91
N VAL A 786 -1.97 8.33 44.21
CA VAL A 786 -1.53 8.57 45.61
C VAL A 786 -2.46 9.57 46.29
N MET A 787 -2.79 10.63 45.62
CA MET A 787 -3.59 11.73 46.12
C MET A 787 -4.43 12.36 45.05
N VAL A 788 -5.66 12.70 45.38
CA VAL A 788 -6.55 13.53 44.58
C VAL A 788 -6.72 14.85 45.32
N ALA A 789 -6.35 15.96 44.67
CA ALA A 789 -6.33 17.30 45.32
C ALA A 789 -7.56 18.15 45.00
N VAL A 790 -8.49 17.65 44.17
CA VAL A 790 -9.68 18.39 43.70
C VAL A 790 -10.95 17.57 43.87
N GLN A 791 -12.08 18.26 43.98
CA GLN A 791 -13.42 17.68 44.10
C GLN A 791 -14.33 18.24 43.01
N PRO A 792 -15.41 17.52 42.62
CA PRO A 792 -16.41 18.06 41.70
C PRO A 792 -16.96 19.40 42.19
N GLY A 793 -16.98 20.41 41.30
CA GLY A 793 -17.39 21.78 41.58
C GLY A 793 -16.23 22.73 41.93
N ASP A 794 -15.00 22.26 42.11
CA ASP A 794 -13.87 23.12 42.41
C ASP A 794 -13.49 23.96 41.19
N LYS A 795 -13.22 25.24 41.40
CA LYS A 795 -12.61 26.11 40.40
C LYS A 795 -11.11 26.03 40.52
N ILE A 796 -10.48 25.61 39.44
CA ILE A 796 -9.03 25.38 39.34
C ILE A 796 -8.38 26.45 38.44
N THR A 797 -7.17 26.80 38.75
CA THR A 797 -6.35 27.70 37.94
C THR A 797 -5.23 26.95 37.25
N LYS A 798 -4.76 27.49 36.11
CA LYS A 798 -3.65 26.92 35.35
C LYS A 798 -2.44 26.68 36.27
N GLY A 799 -1.88 25.45 36.19
CA GLY A 799 -0.75 25.01 37.03
C GLY A 799 -1.16 24.47 38.40
N GLN A 800 -2.43 24.53 38.78
CA GLN A 800 -2.91 23.97 40.02
C GLN A 800 -2.85 22.44 40.00
N LYS A 801 -2.37 21.85 41.11
CA LYS A 801 -2.28 20.39 41.25
C LYS A 801 -3.68 19.77 41.29
N LEU A 802 -3.92 18.76 40.43
CA LEU A 802 -5.16 18.00 40.41
C LEU A 802 -5.04 16.68 41.16
N LEU A 803 -3.97 15.92 40.87
CA LEU A 803 -3.73 14.63 41.54
C LEU A 803 -2.24 14.23 41.42
N THR A 804 -1.85 13.20 42.17
CA THR A 804 -0.50 12.62 42.09
C THR A 804 -0.62 11.15 41.78
N LEU A 805 0.17 10.71 40.80
CA LEU A 805 0.38 9.31 40.42
C LEU A 805 1.73 8.83 40.90
N GLU A 806 1.81 7.62 41.41
CA GLU A 806 3.05 6.93 41.71
C GLU A 806 3.22 5.73 40.79
N ALA A 807 4.37 5.66 40.15
CA ALA A 807 4.80 4.51 39.38
C ALA A 807 6.29 4.24 39.64
N MET A 808 6.66 3.02 40.00
CA MET A 808 8.05 2.58 40.21
C MET A 808 8.88 3.55 41.08
N LYS A 809 8.33 3.98 42.19
CA LYS A 809 8.92 4.94 43.14
C LYS A 809 9.11 6.37 42.61
N MET A 810 8.50 6.69 41.49
CA MET A 810 8.43 8.07 41.01
C MET A 810 7.03 8.63 41.20
N GLU A 811 6.93 9.77 41.86
CA GLU A 811 5.69 10.50 41.93
C GLU A 811 5.59 11.54 40.82
N THR A 812 4.52 11.51 40.07
CA THR A 812 4.23 12.49 39.03
C THR A 812 2.96 13.25 39.42
N THR A 813 3.07 14.58 39.45
CA THR A 813 1.95 15.46 39.69
C THR A 813 1.28 15.83 38.38
N ILE A 814 -0.02 15.64 38.27
CA ILE A 814 -0.84 16.10 37.17
C ILE A 814 -1.47 17.44 37.58
N ASN A 815 -1.16 18.47 36.79
CA ASN A 815 -1.60 19.84 37.03
C ASN A 815 -2.63 20.28 35.96
N ALA A 816 -3.45 21.26 36.29
CA ALA A 816 -4.37 21.88 35.36
C ALA A 816 -3.62 22.62 34.24
N GLU A 817 -3.95 22.40 33.00
CA GLU A 817 -3.35 23.07 31.84
C GLU A 817 -3.99 24.44 31.55
N ARG A 818 -5.19 24.66 32.07
CA ARG A 818 -5.98 25.91 31.93
C ARG A 818 -6.81 26.16 33.18
N ASP A 819 -7.40 27.35 33.25
CA ASP A 819 -8.44 27.67 34.24
C ASP A 819 -9.73 26.97 33.83
N ALA A 820 -10.39 26.26 34.78
CA ALA A 820 -11.57 25.44 34.51
C ALA A 820 -12.34 25.15 35.81
N THR A 821 -13.49 24.48 35.67
CA THR A 821 -14.26 23.94 36.81
C THR A 821 -14.23 22.43 36.73
N VAL A 822 -13.99 21.74 37.81
CA VAL A 822 -14.01 20.25 37.88
C VAL A 822 -15.46 19.77 37.83
N VAL A 823 -15.79 19.04 36.75
CA VAL A 823 -17.14 18.44 36.61
C VAL A 823 -17.22 17.12 37.35
N LYS A 824 -16.22 16.26 37.15
CA LYS A 824 -16.21 14.94 37.75
C LYS A 824 -14.80 14.43 37.97
N VAL A 825 -14.61 13.68 39.03
CA VAL A 825 -13.38 12.96 39.35
C VAL A 825 -13.68 11.47 39.24
N HIS A 826 -12.97 10.76 38.35
CA HIS A 826 -13.18 9.34 38.06
C HIS A 826 -12.27 8.40 38.87
N VAL A 827 -11.32 8.97 39.60
CA VAL A 827 -10.29 8.21 40.35
C VAL A 827 -10.32 8.55 41.84
N ALA A 828 -9.79 7.64 42.64
CA ALA A 828 -9.64 7.81 44.07
C ALA A 828 -8.24 7.37 44.55
N PRO A 829 -7.72 7.88 45.66
CA PRO A 829 -6.47 7.40 46.22
C PRO A 829 -6.46 5.87 46.41
N GLY A 830 -5.35 5.23 46.01
CA GLY A 830 -5.21 3.78 46.00
C GLY A 830 -5.72 3.08 44.75
N LEU A 831 -6.37 3.80 43.83
CA LEU A 831 -6.80 3.24 42.55
C LEU A 831 -5.62 3.15 41.58
N GLN A 832 -5.50 2.02 40.91
CA GLN A 832 -4.54 1.84 39.84
C GLN A 832 -5.14 2.32 38.54
N VAL A 833 -4.38 3.11 37.76
CA VAL A 833 -4.78 3.62 36.43
C VAL A 833 -3.83 3.17 35.37
N GLU A 834 -4.34 3.05 34.12
CA GLU A 834 -3.54 2.79 32.93
C GLU A 834 -3.40 4.07 32.12
N THR A 835 -2.41 4.10 31.20
CA THR A 835 -2.26 5.24 30.29
C THR A 835 -3.54 5.49 29.50
N GLY A 836 -3.97 6.75 29.50
CA GLY A 836 -5.18 7.19 28.83
C GLY A 836 -6.48 6.99 29.63
N ASP A 837 -6.45 6.43 30.84
CA ASP A 837 -7.66 6.39 31.70
C ASP A 837 -8.10 7.83 32.03
N LEU A 838 -9.40 8.13 31.89
CA LEU A 838 -9.98 9.41 32.25
C LEU A 838 -9.95 9.57 33.76
N MET A 839 -9.23 10.57 34.25
CA MET A 839 -9.09 10.81 35.70
C MET A 839 -9.95 11.96 36.17
N VAL A 840 -9.99 13.07 35.46
CA VAL A 840 -10.75 14.27 35.79
C VAL A 840 -11.40 14.81 34.53
N GLU A 841 -12.64 15.23 34.65
CA GLU A 841 -13.41 15.88 33.62
C GLU A 841 -13.65 17.36 34.02
N LEU A 842 -13.35 18.26 33.09
CA LEU A 842 -13.37 19.71 33.28
C LEU A 842 -14.45 20.37 32.43
N GLU A 843 -14.82 21.62 32.80
CA GLU A 843 -15.70 22.48 31.98
C GLU A 843 -15.11 23.89 31.87
#